data_f5b354cf9bd5627bcafd8eaa4d2a49df
#
_entry.id   f5b354cf9bd5627bcafd8eaa4d2a49df
#
_cell.length_a   1.000
_cell.length_b   1.000
_cell.length_c   1.000
_cell.angle_alpha   90.00
_cell.angle_beta   90.00
_cell.angle_gamma   90.00
#
_symmetry.space_group_name_H-M   'P 1'
#
loop_
_entity.id
_entity.type
_entity.pdbx_description
1 polymer ?
#
loop_
_entity_poly.entity_id
_entity_poly.type
_entity_poly.pdbx_seq_one_letter_code
_entity_poly.pdbx_strand_id
1 'polypeptide(L)'
;MFKTKSVKNILAILILLSVSVMTSQEKFTLSGTISEAQSGETMIGVNVLIPALQTGVVTNQYGFYSITLPKGTHQVTYTSLGFESYSQTIVLNAAVNNSISLFESTEMLDVVILETDIEKTNIKTPQMSVTTLKANTIKRIPVVLGEADVLKAITLLPGVTNAGEGASGFNVRGGAADQNLVLLDEATLYNSSHLFGFFSVFNPDAIKDLTLYKGGIPARYGGRIASVLDIYQKDGNKRAFGATGGIGLLASRLLLEGPIVKDKGSFLIGGRSSYAHLFIPLVDSGNENIAYFYDLNTKLSYDIDDQNKLFLSGYFGRDTFDLGDVFGNTFGNTTLNLRWNHLFSDTLFSNLSLIYSDYYYGLELKFAEFQFDTGIRNFNFKYDFTSYVSDAVKLQFGLNSIYYKFNPGEVFPTTDNSGRNYRKLTDKYAFENAGYIDGTIKVSEKLNIQAGLRLSNFTRLGQESINVYANDNPIIYNQNLDVYQKATPIDTIAVARDASIKSFLNLEPRVSAAYQVSESSSIKASYNRTAQYIHLISNTSSPTPFDIYAPSGQFIEPQLGDQFAVGYFKGFEKFSLEAEGYYKEVKNRIDYVDDADLIANEAIEQVVLNGQTRAYGLEFLVRKTKGNLQGWIAYTLSKSEQRTPGRTAIESGINNGRWYNTAWDRTHDFSLTAQYKLSEKWFLGANFIFQTGRPATFPQGQYEYQGQVVPVYEARNASRLESFHHLDISATWNLNHKSKKRWSDEIVFSIYNVYNRKNAASVSFRENTDTGNNEAVRLSIFGIIPAITYNFKF
;
A
#
# COMPACT_ATOMS: atom_id res chain seq x y z
N MET A 1 54.65 2.95 25.60
CA MET A 1 54.19 2.53 26.94
C MET A 1 52.71 2.84 27.12
N PHE A 2 51.89 2.28 26.20
CA PHE A 2 50.42 2.48 26.17
C PHE A 2 49.71 1.21 25.67
N LYS A 3 49.77 0.10 26.40
CA LYS A 3 49.04 -1.13 25.97
C LYS A 3 48.52 -2.04 27.10
N THR A 4 48.57 -1.72 28.34
CA THR A 4 48.20 -2.65 29.42
C THR A 4 46.96 -2.26 30.25
N LYS A 5 46.46 -1.06 30.15
CA LYS A 5 45.25 -0.64 30.90
C LYS A 5 43.91 -1.00 30.20
N SER A 6 43.88 -1.09 28.87
CA SER A 6 42.65 -1.39 28.10
C SER A 6 42.20 -2.84 28.27
N VAL A 7 43.14 -3.79 28.32
CA VAL A 7 42.82 -5.23 28.42
C VAL A 7 42.25 -5.59 29.79
N LYS A 8 42.76 -4.96 30.87
CA LYS A 8 42.25 -5.17 32.24
C LYS A 8 40.80 -4.66 32.41
N ASN A 9 40.45 -3.56 31.78
CA ASN A 9 39.09 -3.04 31.86
C ASN A 9 38.08 -3.88 31.02
N ILE A 10 38.50 -4.44 29.89
CA ILE A 10 37.70 -5.38 29.09
C ILE A 10 37.52 -6.70 29.84
N LEU A 11 38.56 -7.19 30.49
CA LEU A 11 38.48 -8.41 31.31
C LEU A 11 37.61 -8.18 32.57
N ALA A 12 37.66 -7.02 33.18
CA ALA A 12 36.80 -6.66 34.31
C ALA A 12 35.32 -6.50 33.91
N ILE A 13 35.03 -6.01 32.72
CA ILE A 13 33.66 -5.95 32.15
C ILE A 13 33.17 -7.36 31.79
N LEU A 14 34.04 -8.24 31.27
CA LEU A 14 33.70 -9.64 30.99
C LEU A 14 33.48 -10.44 32.28
N ILE A 15 34.23 -10.17 33.36
CA ILE A 15 34.07 -10.82 34.67
C ILE A 15 32.82 -10.26 35.39
N LEU A 16 32.49 -9.00 35.26
CA LEU A 16 31.21 -8.42 35.76
C LEU A 16 29.98 -8.97 35.03
N LEU A 17 30.10 -9.35 33.79
CA LEU A 17 29.05 -10.06 33.03
C LEU A 17 28.90 -11.53 33.39
N SER A 18 29.88 -12.15 34.04
CA SER A 18 29.84 -13.58 34.44
C SER A 18 29.41 -13.86 35.90
N VAL A 19 29.09 -12.84 36.71
CA VAL A 19 28.72 -13.01 38.11
C VAL A 19 27.24 -12.77 38.41
N SER A 20 26.38 -12.72 37.39
CA SER A 20 24.95 -12.84 37.62
C SER A 20 24.51 -14.30 37.62
N VAL A 21 24.92 -15.09 38.59
CA VAL A 21 24.21 -16.32 38.98
C VAL A 21 22.91 -15.90 39.63
N MET A 22 21.97 -15.36 38.82
CA MET A 22 20.57 -15.32 39.17
C MET A 22 20.10 -16.78 39.27
N THR A 23 19.51 -17.17 40.36
CA THR A 23 18.64 -18.33 40.45
C THR A 23 17.61 -18.21 39.30
N SER A 24 17.91 -18.82 38.19
CA SER A 24 17.02 -18.84 37.02
C SER A 24 15.79 -19.64 37.45
N GLN A 25 14.69 -18.94 37.74
CA GLN A 25 13.39 -19.57 37.88
C GLN A 25 13.13 -20.38 36.60
N GLU A 26 12.83 -21.68 36.71
CA GLU A 26 12.47 -22.50 35.54
C GLU A 26 11.37 -21.80 34.73
N LYS A 27 11.63 -21.63 33.43
CA LYS A 27 10.67 -20.99 32.50
C LYS A 27 10.25 -21.99 31.44
N PHE A 28 8.99 -21.97 31.07
CA PHE A 28 8.42 -22.83 30.03
C PHE A 28 7.65 -21.98 29.02
N THR A 29 7.52 -22.48 27.80
CA THR A 29 6.83 -21.80 26.71
C THR A 29 5.36 -22.21 26.66
N LEU A 30 4.48 -21.22 26.61
CA LEU A 30 3.08 -21.35 26.24
C LEU A 30 2.94 -20.88 24.79
N SER A 31 2.54 -21.76 23.89
CA SER A 31 2.33 -21.46 22.48
C SER A 31 0.96 -21.94 22.02
N GLY A 32 0.57 -21.55 20.81
CA GLY A 32 -0.68 -22.04 20.20
C GLY A 32 -1.18 -21.16 19.08
N THR A 33 -2.25 -21.58 18.44
CA THR A 33 -2.95 -20.84 17.39
C THR A 33 -4.34 -20.43 17.89
N ILE A 34 -4.73 -19.17 17.64
CA ILE A 34 -6.04 -18.67 17.97
C ILE A 34 -6.88 -18.58 16.71
N SER A 35 -8.09 -19.11 16.75
CA SER A 35 -9.05 -19.13 15.64
C SER A 35 -10.41 -18.58 16.06
N GLU A 36 -11.23 -18.23 15.08
CA GLU A 36 -12.63 -17.91 15.26
C GLU A 36 -13.45 -19.18 15.42
N ALA A 37 -14.34 -19.22 16.41
CA ALA A 37 -15.11 -20.44 16.73
C ALA A 37 -16.14 -20.82 15.66
N GLN A 38 -16.66 -19.87 14.88
CA GLN A 38 -17.68 -20.15 13.88
C GLN A 38 -17.10 -20.63 12.55
N SER A 39 -15.97 -20.04 12.12
CA SER A 39 -15.35 -20.33 10.81
C SER A 39 -14.14 -21.27 10.90
N GLY A 40 -13.45 -21.31 12.06
CA GLY A 40 -12.16 -21.96 12.21
C GLY A 40 -11.01 -21.16 11.57
N GLU A 41 -11.25 -19.93 11.13
CA GLU A 41 -10.25 -19.03 10.57
C GLU A 41 -9.27 -18.56 11.64
N THR A 42 -7.97 -18.53 11.35
CA THR A 42 -6.95 -18.05 12.29
C THR A 42 -7.05 -16.55 12.52
N MET A 43 -6.84 -16.10 13.75
CA MET A 43 -7.06 -14.71 14.17
C MET A 43 -5.74 -13.96 14.35
N ILE A 44 -5.59 -12.86 13.59
CA ILE A 44 -4.47 -11.94 13.71
C ILE A 44 -4.73 -10.94 14.84
N GLY A 45 -3.65 -10.54 15.56
CA GLY A 45 -3.74 -9.42 16.50
C GLY A 45 -4.55 -9.71 17.76
N VAL A 46 -4.75 -10.98 18.12
CA VAL A 46 -5.37 -11.35 19.39
C VAL A 46 -4.36 -11.13 20.53
N ASN A 47 -4.77 -10.40 21.56
CA ASN A 47 -3.96 -10.21 22.75
C ASN A 47 -4.05 -11.46 23.65
N VAL A 48 -2.89 -11.99 24.00
CA VAL A 48 -2.71 -13.07 24.99
C VAL A 48 -2.05 -12.46 26.20
N LEU A 49 -2.83 -12.23 27.25
CA LEU A 49 -2.44 -11.46 28.43
C LEU A 49 -2.28 -12.36 29.64
N ILE A 50 -1.24 -12.11 30.43
CA ILE A 50 -1.00 -12.72 31.73
C ILE A 50 -1.06 -11.59 32.77
N PRO A 51 -2.26 -11.27 33.32
CA PRO A 51 -2.48 -10.10 34.18
C PRO A 51 -1.59 -10.06 35.42
N ALA A 52 -1.38 -11.22 36.04
CA ALA A 52 -0.55 -11.31 37.24
C ALA A 52 0.92 -10.94 37.02
N LEU A 53 1.45 -11.12 35.81
CA LEU A 53 2.82 -10.79 35.43
C LEU A 53 2.90 -9.48 34.64
N GLN A 54 1.78 -8.81 34.41
CA GLN A 54 1.66 -7.57 33.58
C GLN A 54 2.34 -7.72 32.20
N THR A 55 2.34 -8.93 31.65
CA THR A 55 2.96 -9.27 30.37
C THR A 55 1.95 -9.88 29.41
N GLY A 56 2.30 -9.95 28.15
CA GLY A 56 1.48 -10.59 27.13
C GLY A 56 2.14 -10.51 25.77
N VAL A 57 1.56 -11.24 24.82
CA VAL A 57 1.96 -11.26 23.41
C VAL A 57 0.74 -11.11 22.53
N VAL A 58 0.97 -10.79 21.27
CA VAL A 58 -0.07 -10.67 20.26
C VAL A 58 0.13 -11.74 19.20
N THR A 59 -0.95 -12.36 18.72
CA THR A 59 -0.86 -13.35 17.66
C THR A 59 -0.29 -12.70 16.39
N ASN A 60 0.57 -13.44 15.69
CA ASN A 60 1.12 -13.03 14.40
C ASN A 60 0.04 -13.06 13.30
N GLN A 61 0.43 -12.71 12.08
CA GLN A 61 -0.48 -12.69 10.91
C GLN A 61 -1.10 -14.05 10.56
N TYR A 62 -0.65 -15.13 11.19
CA TYR A 62 -1.15 -16.50 10.99
C TYR A 62 -1.87 -17.05 12.23
N GLY A 63 -2.17 -16.18 13.19
CA GLY A 63 -2.87 -16.54 14.41
C GLY A 63 -2.01 -17.24 15.47
N PHE A 64 -0.71 -17.41 15.23
CA PHE A 64 0.21 -18.08 16.16
C PHE A 64 0.73 -17.11 17.22
N TYR A 65 0.82 -17.57 18.46
CA TYR A 65 1.46 -16.89 19.56
C TYR A 65 2.44 -17.81 20.30
N SER A 66 3.43 -17.22 20.95
CA SER A 66 4.37 -17.92 21.82
C SER A 66 4.87 -16.94 22.88
N ILE A 67 4.83 -17.36 24.14
CA ILE A 67 5.31 -16.60 25.28
C ILE A 67 5.99 -17.53 26.29
N THR A 68 7.16 -17.12 26.79
CA THR A 68 7.90 -17.89 27.80
C THR A 68 7.67 -17.30 29.17
N LEU A 69 7.15 -18.11 30.09
CA LEU A 69 6.70 -17.70 31.42
C LEU A 69 7.42 -18.52 32.51
N PRO A 70 7.56 -18.00 33.75
CA PRO A 70 8.02 -18.78 34.87
C PRO A 70 7.14 -20.02 35.10
N LYS A 71 7.72 -21.11 35.60
CA LYS A 71 7.00 -22.29 36.09
C LYS A 71 5.95 -21.88 37.13
N GLY A 72 4.71 -22.38 36.97
CA GLY A 72 3.63 -22.05 37.86
C GLY A 72 2.26 -22.14 37.24
N THR A 73 1.29 -21.67 37.98
CA THR A 73 -0.10 -21.57 37.52
C THR A 73 -0.40 -20.13 37.10
N HIS A 74 -0.81 -19.96 35.87
CA HIS A 74 -1.05 -18.64 35.26
C HIS A 74 -2.51 -18.54 34.80
N GLN A 75 -3.17 -17.43 35.10
CA GLN A 75 -4.41 -17.05 34.44
C GLN A 75 -4.03 -16.35 33.12
N VAL A 76 -4.45 -16.92 31.99
CA VAL A 76 -4.23 -16.38 30.64
C VAL A 76 -5.55 -15.87 30.09
N THR A 77 -5.56 -14.63 29.65
CA THR A 77 -6.75 -13.98 29.08
C THR A 77 -6.51 -13.68 27.60
N TYR A 78 -7.42 -14.12 26.76
CA TYR A 78 -7.42 -13.94 25.33
C TYR A 78 -8.48 -12.92 24.95
N THR A 79 -8.08 -11.84 24.27
CA THR A 79 -8.98 -10.75 23.89
C THR A 79 -8.79 -10.34 22.43
N SER A 80 -9.87 -10.16 21.73
CA SER A 80 -9.89 -9.59 20.37
C SER A 80 -11.17 -8.80 20.16
N LEU A 81 -11.08 -7.75 19.35
CA LEU A 81 -12.20 -6.90 18.99
C LEU A 81 -13.32 -7.70 18.31
N GLY A 82 -14.51 -7.54 18.80
CA GLY A 82 -15.71 -8.23 18.28
C GLY A 82 -15.89 -9.65 18.78
N PHE A 83 -15.05 -10.09 19.71
CA PHE A 83 -15.07 -11.43 20.26
C PHE A 83 -15.23 -11.40 21.77
N GLU A 84 -15.84 -12.43 22.32
CA GLU A 84 -15.94 -12.62 23.77
C GLU A 84 -14.54 -12.86 24.33
N SER A 85 -14.22 -12.18 25.45
CA SER A 85 -12.95 -12.40 26.13
C SER A 85 -12.98 -13.78 26.79
N TYR A 86 -11.96 -14.59 26.56
CA TYR A 86 -11.83 -15.91 27.13
C TYR A 86 -10.67 -15.95 28.10
N SER A 87 -10.89 -16.48 29.30
CA SER A 87 -9.87 -16.65 30.34
C SER A 87 -9.77 -18.10 30.78
N GLN A 88 -8.52 -18.58 30.86
CA GLN A 88 -8.22 -19.96 31.25
C GLN A 88 -7.06 -19.98 32.25
N THR A 89 -7.13 -20.90 33.24
CA THR A 89 -5.99 -21.16 34.10
C THR A 89 -5.13 -22.28 33.51
N ILE A 90 -3.86 -22.00 33.33
CA ILE A 90 -2.88 -22.93 32.74
C ILE A 90 -1.79 -23.24 33.75
N VAL A 91 -1.51 -24.53 33.96
CA VAL A 91 -0.40 -25.01 34.79
C VAL A 91 0.80 -25.26 33.89
N LEU A 92 1.85 -24.48 34.06
CA LEU A 92 3.03 -24.47 33.23
C LEU A 92 4.21 -25.15 33.93
N ASN A 93 4.28 -26.48 33.84
CA ASN A 93 5.36 -27.33 34.37
C ASN A 93 6.26 -27.87 33.26
N ALA A 94 5.88 -27.74 32.01
CA ALA A 94 6.56 -28.05 30.76
C ALA A 94 6.06 -27.10 29.69
N ALA A 95 6.63 -27.16 28.47
CA ALA A 95 6.08 -26.43 27.31
C ALA A 95 4.65 -26.91 27.00
N VAL A 96 3.74 -25.98 26.79
CA VAL A 96 2.30 -26.25 26.57
C VAL A 96 1.87 -25.60 25.26
N ASN A 97 1.33 -26.39 24.33
CA ASN A 97 0.61 -25.90 23.16
C ASN A 97 -0.89 -25.79 23.50
N ASN A 98 -1.42 -24.57 23.48
CA ASN A 98 -2.80 -24.27 23.84
C ASN A 98 -3.47 -23.46 22.73
N SER A 99 -3.97 -24.18 21.72
CA SER A 99 -4.76 -23.56 20.65
C SER A 99 -6.23 -23.40 21.10
N ILE A 100 -6.80 -22.23 20.89
CA ILE A 100 -8.16 -21.90 21.32
C ILE A 100 -8.98 -21.29 20.18
N SER A 101 -10.32 -21.31 20.36
CA SER A 101 -11.24 -20.60 19.48
C SER A 101 -12.04 -19.57 20.28
N LEU A 102 -12.11 -18.35 19.75
CA LEU A 102 -12.90 -17.26 20.32
C LEU A 102 -14.27 -17.18 19.62
N PHE A 103 -15.31 -16.94 20.40
CA PHE A 103 -16.66 -16.73 19.88
C PHE A 103 -16.86 -15.24 19.57
N GLU A 104 -17.56 -14.94 18.46
CA GLU A 104 -18.04 -13.57 18.23
C GLU A 104 -18.95 -13.17 19.40
N SER A 105 -18.79 -11.95 19.87
CA SER A 105 -19.65 -11.39 20.90
C SER A 105 -21.09 -11.29 20.38
N THR A 106 -22.03 -11.92 21.07
CA THR A 106 -23.47 -11.88 20.73
C THR A 106 -24.18 -10.61 21.20
N GLU A 107 -23.55 -9.84 22.08
CA GLU A 107 -23.97 -8.47 22.29
C GLU A 107 -23.73 -7.75 20.99
N MET A 108 -24.81 -7.30 20.34
CA MET A 108 -24.69 -6.41 19.18
C MET A 108 -23.82 -5.24 19.61
N LEU A 109 -22.57 -5.36 19.28
CA LEU A 109 -21.51 -4.50 19.72
C LEU A 109 -21.93 -3.07 19.49
N ASP A 110 -21.90 -2.32 20.55
CA ASP A 110 -21.62 -0.91 20.41
C ASP A 110 -20.54 -0.80 19.35
N VAL A 111 -20.84 -0.09 18.29
CA VAL A 111 -19.99 0.03 17.10
C VAL A 111 -18.58 0.43 17.56
N VAL A 112 -17.68 -0.52 17.71
CA VAL A 112 -16.31 -0.27 18.19
C VAL A 112 -15.43 -0.22 16.95
N ILE A 113 -15.14 0.98 16.48
CA ILE A 113 -14.31 1.18 15.30
C ILE A 113 -12.85 0.90 15.63
N LEU A 114 -12.42 1.17 16.84
CA LEU A 114 -11.03 0.99 17.29
C LEU A 114 -11.02 0.78 18.82
N GLU A 115 -10.48 -0.32 19.26
CA GLU A 115 -10.53 -0.66 20.71
C GLU A 115 -9.40 -0.09 21.54
N THR A 116 -9.70 0.07 22.84
CA THR A 116 -8.78 0.48 23.92
C THR A 116 -7.55 -0.41 24.04
N ASP A 117 -7.63 -1.68 23.66
CA ASP A 117 -6.51 -2.61 23.76
C ASP A 117 -5.52 -2.48 22.59
N ILE A 118 -6.00 -2.13 21.38
CA ILE A 118 -5.13 -1.73 20.27
C ILE A 118 -4.37 -0.46 20.63
N GLU A 119 -5.03 0.50 21.30
CA GLU A 119 -4.41 1.74 21.77
C GLU A 119 -3.34 1.48 22.82
N LYS A 120 -3.59 0.59 23.80
CA LYS A 120 -2.58 0.18 24.79
C LYS A 120 -1.41 -0.57 24.14
N THR A 121 -1.70 -1.43 23.17
CA THR A 121 -0.67 -2.13 22.39
C THR A 121 0.12 -1.14 21.56
N ASN A 122 -0.54 -0.16 20.91
CA ASN A 122 0.15 0.87 20.15
C ASN A 122 1.06 1.77 21.01
N ILE A 123 0.74 1.99 22.28
CA ILE A 123 1.61 2.74 23.21
C ILE A 123 2.92 1.99 23.48
N LYS A 124 2.89 0.68 23.63
CA LYS A 124 4.05 -0.15 24.00
C LYS A 124 4.87 -0.62 22.78
N THR A 125 4.25 -0.81 21.62
CA THR A 125 4.97 -1.28 20.42
C THR A 125 5.92 -0.23 19.91
N PRO A 126 7.18 -0.60 19.57
CA PRO A 126 8.16 0.33 19.00
C PRO A 126 7.80 0.79 17.59
N GLN A 127 7.01 0.01 16.86
CA GLN A 127 6.55 0.39 15.53
C GLN A 127 5.76 1.69 15.57
N MET A 128 6.08 2.57 14.65
CA MET A 128 5.53 3.91 14.54
C MET A 128 4.96 4.12 13.15
N SER A 129 3.95 4.97 13.02
CA SER A 129 3.32 5.30 11.73
C SER A 129 2.67 4.09 11.04
N VAL A 130 2.11 3.18 11.83
CA VAL A 130 1.46 1.96 11.35
C VAL A 130 -0.02 2.02 11.72
N THR A 131 -0.87 1.78 10.73
CA THR A 131 -2.33 1.72 10.93
C THR A 131 -2.86 0.40 10.40
N THR A 132 -3.53 -0.37 11.27
CA THR A 132 -4.24 -1.59 10.88
C THR A 132 -5.74 -1.30 10.86
N LEU A 133 -6.41 -1.65 9.75
CA LEU A 133 -7.86 -1.57 9.60
C LEU A 133 -8.43 -2.97 9.35
N LYS A 134 -9.43 -3.35 10.13
CA LYS A 134 -10.18 -4.60 9.93
C LYS A 134 -11.27 -4.39 8.87
N ALA A 135 -11.64 -5.45 8.15
CA ALA A 135 -12.66 -5.42 7.10
C ALA A 135 -13.99 -4.80 7.58
N ASN A 136 -14.41 -5.09 8.81
CA ASN A 136 -15.64 -4.52 9.38
C ASN A 136 -15.57 -2.99 9.55
N THR A 137 -14.42 -2.43 9.86
CA THR A 137 -14.21 -0.97 9.92
C THR A 137 -14.36 -0.35 8.54
N ILE A 138 -13.75 -0.97 7.52
CA ILE A 138 -13.79 -0.49 6.14
C ILE A 138 -15.24 -0.49 5.60
N LYS A 139 -16.00 -1.56 5.86
CA LYS A 139 -17.41 -1.70 5.42
C LYS A 139 -18.36 -0.66 6.02
N ARG A 140 -18.01 -0.05 7.15
CA ARG A 140 -18.83 0.96 7.83
C ARG A 140 -18.50 2.41 7.47
N ILE A 141 -17.37 2.65 6.81
CA ILE A 141 -17.04 3.97 6.24
C ILE A 141 -18.07 4.27 5.13
N PRO A 142 -18.58 5.52 5.03
CA PRO A 142 -19.49 5.88 3.96
C PRO A 142 -18.98 5.44 2.60
N VAL A 143 -19.81 4.66 1.92
CA VAL A 143 -19.46 4.04 0.64
C VAL A 143 -19.49 5.07 -0.48
N VAL A 144 -18.55 4.99 -1.38
CA VAL A 144 -18.55 5.76 -2.61
C VAL A 144 -19.02 4.85 -3.74
N LEU A 145 -19.91 5.35 -4.59
CA LEU A 145 -20.49 4.57 -5.70
C LEU A 145 -21.20 3.27 -5.27
N GLY A 146 -21.64 3.20 -4.00
CA GLY A 146 -22.37 2.06 -3.46
C GLY A 146 -21.53 0.90 -2.96
N GLU A 147 -20.20 1.01 -2.93
CA GLU A 147 -19.30 -0.03 -2.46
C GLU A 147 -18.30 0.49 -1.42
N ALA A 148 -18.02 -0.32 -0.39
CA ALA A 148 -16.95 -0.06 0.55
C ALA A 148 -15.59 -0.22 -0.15
N ASP A 149 -14.69 0.75 0.04
CA ASP A 149 -13.44 0.83 -0.69
C ASP A 149 -12.24 0.96 0.24
N VAL A 150 -11.28 0.05 0.09
CA VAL A 150 -10.07 -0.03 0.91
C VAL A 150 -9.17 1.18 0.72
N LEU A 151 -8.95 1.59 -0.53
CA LEU A 151 -8.05 2.72 -0.82
C LEU A 151 -8.67 4.03 -0.32
N LYS A 152 -9.98 4.20 -0.49
CA LYS A 152 -10.68 5.37 0.05
C LYS A 152 -10.64 5.40 1.58
N ALA A 153 -10.70 4.25 2.24
CA ALA A 153 -10.57 4.17 3.70
C ALA A 153 -9.19 4.64 4.18
N ILE A 154 -8.10 4.26 3.50
CA ILE A 154 -6.76 4.70 3.89
C ILE A 154 -6.48 6.17 3.58
N THR A 155 -7.11 6.76 2.56
CA THR A 155 -6.96 8.20 2.26
C THR A 155 -7.65 9.11 3.27
N LEU A 156 -8.41 8.57 4.22
CA LEU A 156 -8.95 9.29 5.38
C LEU A 156 -7.98 9.33 6.56
N LEU A 157 -6.79 8.71 6.43
CA LEU A 157 -5.74 8.69 7.46
C LEU A 157 -4.73 9.84 7.21
N PRO A 158 -4.12 10.39 8.27
CA PRO A 158 -3.15 11.48 8.10
C PRO A 158 -1.93 11.02 7.32
N GLY A 159 -1.39 11.90 6.47
CA GLY A 159 -0.24 11.64 5.61
C GLY A 159 -0.52 10.76 4.40
N VAL A 160 -1.80 10.46 4.10
CA VAL A 160 -2.21 9.68 2.92
C VAL A 160 -3.17 10.49 2.08
N THR A 161 -2.81 10.74 0.83
CA THR A 161 -3.65 11.50 -0.11
C THR A 161 -3.99 10.66 -1.33
N ASN A 162 -5.12 10.93 -1.96
CA ASN A 162 -5.42 10.32 -3.26
C ASN A 162 -4.55 10.96 -4.37
N ALA A 163 -4.34 10.22 -5.44
CA ALA A 163 -3.60 10.73 -6.59
C ALA A 163 -4.42 11.75 -7.43
N GLY A 164 -5.71 11.95 -7.13
CA GLY A 164 -6.65 12.83 -7.81
C GLY A 164 -7.94 12.10 -8.22
N GLU A 165 -9.00 12.85 -8.59
CA GLU A 165 -10.18 12.24 -9.21
C GLU A 165 -9.79 11.66 -10.57
N GLY A 166 -10.19 10.44 -10.86
CA GLY A 166 -9.84 9.75 -12.10
C GLY A 166 -8.39 9.30 -12.18
N ALA A 167 -7.68 9.20 -11.05
CA ALA A 167 -6.28 8.76 -10.98
C ALA A 167 -6.13 7.53 -10.09
N SER A 168 -5.35 6.57 -10.54
CA SER A 168 -5.05 5.35 -9.79
C SER A 168 -4.03 5.60 -8.67
N GLY A 169 -4.19 4.91 -7.54
CA GLY A 169 -3.22 4.88 -6.46
C GLY A 169 -3.39 5.98 -5.41
N PHE A 170 -2.41 6.06 -4.54
CA PHE A 170 -2.37 6.98 -3.40
C PHE A 170 -0.94 7.43 -3.13
N ASN A 171 -0.80 8.55 -2.45
CA ASN A 171 0.49 9.12 -2.07
C ASN A 171 0.65 9.08 -0.55
N VAL A 172 1.85 8.77 -0.06
CA VAL A 172 2.13 8.69 1.37
C VAL A 172 3.32 9.56 1.74
N ARG A 173 3.09 10.51 2.67
CA ARG A 173 4.13 11.42 3.19
C ARG A 173 4.95 12.07 2.07
N GLY A 174 4.26 12.63 1.09
CA GLY A 174 4.88 13.29 -0.05
C GLY A 174 5.65 12.37 -0.99
N GLY A 175 5.46 11.05 -0.89
CA GLY A 175 5.96 10.09 -1.86
C GLY A 175 5.05 9.96 -3.07
N ALA A 176 5.60 9.57 -4.21
CA ALA A 176 4.84 9.27 -5.42
C ALA A 176 4.06 7.95 -5.29
N ALA A 177 3.03 7.77 -6.11
CA ALA A 177 2.19 6.57 -6.04
C ALA A 177 2.97 5.28 -6.35
N ASP A 178 3.96 5.32 -7.26
CA ASP A 178 4.83 4.19 -7.58
C ASP A 178 5.80 3.80 -6.47
N GLN A 179 5.94 4.64 -5.46
CA GLN A 179 6.81 4.42 -4.31
C GLN A 179 6.13 3.64 -3.18
N ASN A 180 4.87 3.24 -3.36
CA ASN A 180 4.13 2.41 -2.40
C ASN A 180 4.20 0.94 -2.81
N LEU A 181 4.50 0.06 -1.86
CA LEU A 181 4.39 -1.38 -2.04
C LEU A 181 2.97 -1.82 -1.67
N VAL A 182 2.23 -2.33 -2.63
CA VAL A 182 0.87 -2.83 -2.41
C VAL A 182 0.89 -4.34 -2.54
N LEU A 183 0.48 -5.03 -1.48
CA LEU A 183 0.51 -6.49 -1.38
C LEU A 183 -0.89 -7.04 -1.12
N LEU A 184 -1.25 -8.11 -1.80
CA LEU A 184 -2.41 -8.94 -1.52
C LEU A 184 -1.94 -10.37 -1.25
N ASP A 185 -2.12 -10.87 -0.03
CA ASP A 185 -1.54 -12.14 0.42
C ASP A 185 -0.06 -12.29 0.02
N GLU A 186 0.77 -11.23 0.27
CA GLU A 186 2.20 -11.11 -0.06
C GLU A 186 2.54 -10.92 -1.55
N ALA A 187 1.59 -11.12 -2.48
CA ALA A 187 1.79 -10.87 -3.89
C ALA A 187 1.73 -9.39 -4.25
N THR A 188 2.67 -8.91 -5.06
CA THR A 188 2.71 -7.50 -5.47
C THR A 188 1.61 -7.19 -6.49
N LEU A 189 0.83 -6.14 -6.20
CA LEU A 189 -0.11 -5.52 -7.13
C LEU A 189 0.50 -4.23 -7.68
N TYR A 190 0.60 -4.13 -9.00
CA TYR A 190 1.22 -2.97 -9.66
C TYR A 190 0.25 -1.83 -9.90
N ASN A 191 -1.02 -2.14 -10.12
CA ASN A 191 -2.12 -1.18 -10.14
C ASN A 191 -3.14 -1.60 -9.09
N SER A 192 -3.45 -0.71 -8.17
CA SER A 192 -4.34 -1.00 -7.04
C SER A 192 -5.79 -0.55 -7.27
N SER A 193 -6.14 -0.07 -8.47
CA SER A 193 -7.44 0.53 -8.74
C SER A 193 -8.06 0.02 -10.03
N HIS A 194 -9.39 -0.07 -10.04
CA HIS A 194 -10.22 -0.24 -11.22
C HIS A 194 -10.75 1.10 -11.74
N LEU A 195 -11.04 1.17 -13.04
CA LEU A 195 -11.66 2.30 -13.73
C LEU A 195 -11.02 3.64 -13.33
N PHE A 196 -9.68 3.76 -13.49
CA PHE A 196 -8.93 4.99 -13.18
C PHE A 196 -9.12 5.51 -11.74
N GLY A 197 -9.17 4.62 -10.75
CA GLY A 197 -9.25 4.98 -9.33
C GLY A 197 -10.65 5.10 -8.77
N PHE A 198 -11.68 4.75 -9.53
CA PHE A 198 -13.06 4.79 -9.05
C PHE A 198 -13.36 3.71 -8.03
N PHE A 199 -12.79 2.52 -8.21
CA PHE A 199 -12.85 1.40 -7.28
C PHE A 199 -11.45 0.88 -6.97
N SER A 200 -11.24 0.38 -5.77
CA SER A 200 -10.02 -0.40 -5.50
C SER A 200 -10.15 -1.82 -6.06
N VAL A 201 -9.01 -2.45 -6.35
CA VAL A 201 -8.96 -3.87 -6.76
C VAL A 201 -9.32 -4.84 -5.63
N PHE A 202 -9.56 -4.33 -4.42
CA PHE A 202 -9.80 -5.13 -3.24
C PHE A 202 -11.29 -5.35 -3.01
N ASN A 203 -11.73 -6.60 -3.14
CA ASN A 203 -13.10 -6.99 -2.80
C ASN A 203 -13.29 -6.91 -1.26
N PRO A 204 -14.15 -6.01 -0.75
CA PRO A 204 -14.29 -5.79 0.70
C PRO A 204 -14.83 -7.01 1.45
N ASP A 205 -15.49 -7.97 0.77
CA ASP A 205 -16.00 -9.19 1.38
C ASP A 205 -14.92 -10.25 1.51
N ALA A 206 -13.90 -10.24 0.63
CA ALA A 206 -12.78 -11.18 0.65
C ALA A 206 -11.65 -10.77 1.60
N ILE A 207 -11.58 -9.49 2.04
CA ILE A 207 -10.51 -9.00 2.89
C ILE A 207 -10.73 -9.39 4.35
N LYS A 208 -9.66 -9.78 5.02
CA LYS A 208 -9.56 -10.04 6.45
C LYS A 208 -9.14 -8.79 7.22
N ASP A 209 -7.98 -8.28 6.89
CA ASP A 209 -7.42 -7.02 7.41
C ASP A 209 -6.43 -6.40 6.43
N LEU A 210 -6.04 -5.18 6.74
CA LEU A 210 -4.96 -4.49 6.07
C LEU A 210 -4.09 -3.76 7.09
N THR A 211 -2.81 -3.63 6.77
CA THR A 211 -1.86 -2.82 7.53
C THR A 211 -1.12 -1.87 6.61
N LEU A 212 -1.21 -0.58 6.91
CA LEU A 212 -0.47 0.47 6.21
C LEU A 212 0.73 0.91 7.06
N TYR A 213 1.93 0.75 6.53
CA TYR A 213 3.18 1.24 7.09
C TYR A 213 3.59 2.52 6.37
N LYS A 214 3.44 3.68 7.01
CA LYS A 214 3.87 5.01 6.51
C LYS A 214 5.30 5.36 6.93
N GLY A 215 5.85 4.61 7.89
CA GLY A 215 7.18 4.70 8.48
C GLY A 215 7.40 3.52 9.41
N GLY A 216 8.59 3.39 10.01
CA GLY A 216 8.90 2.22 10.84
C GLY A 216 8.71 0.89 10.10
N ILE A 217 8.99 0.87 8.79
CA ILE A 217 8.76 -0.28 7.91
C ILE A 217 9.64 -1.45 8.35
N PRO A 218 9.11 -2.64 8.70
CA PRO A 218 9.90 -3.80 9.07
C PRO A 218 10.89 -4.24 7.98
N ALA A 219 12.04 -4.81 8.38
CA ALA A 219 13.10 -5.19 7.43
C ALA A 219 12.69 -6.28 6.43
N ARG A 220 11.61 -7.02 6.68
CA ARG A 220 11.04 -8.01 5.75
C ARG A 220 10.51 -7.40 4.45
N TYR A 221 10.17 -6.11 4.45
CA TYR A 221 9.70 -5.38 3.27
C TYR A 221 10.82 -4.58 2.61
N GLY A 222 10.83 -4.51 1.29
CA GLY A 222 11.78 -3.74 0.49
C GLY A 222 11.22 -3.41 -0.89
N GLY A 223 12.06 -2.79 -1.73
CA GLY A 223 11.73 -2.50 -3.13
C GLY A 223 10.83 -1.27 -3.36
N ARG A 224 10.37 -0.59 -2.29
CA ARG A 224 9.63 0.69 -2.36
C ARG A 224 10.02 1.60 -1.21
N ILE A 225 9.91 2.92 -1.41
CA ILE A 225 10.49 3.93 -0.51
C ILE A 225 9.47 4.83 0.21
N ALA A 226 8.18 4.77 -0.13
CA ALA A 226 7.18 5.62 0.52
C ALA A 226 6.40 4.89 1.60
N SER A 227 5.79 3.76 1.28
CA SER A 227 4.96 3.00 2.22
C SER A 227 4.82 1.53 1.82
N VAL A 228 4.24 0.75 2.72
CA VAL A 228 3.78 -0.63 2.44
C VAL A 228 2.33 -0.74 2.85
N LEU A 229 1.48 -1.17 1.93
CA LEU A 229 0.10 -1.56 2.17
C LEU A 229 0.01 -3.08 2.04
N ASP A 230 -0.09 -3.76 3.17
CA ASP A 230 -0.13 -5.22 3.26
C ASP A 230 -1.54 -5.67 3.58
N ILE A 231 -2.17 -6.42 2.67
CA ILE A 231 -3.56 -6.83 2.73
C ILE A 231 -3.65 -8.35 2.69
N TYR A 232 -4.41 -8.92 3.63
CA TYR A 232 -4.68 -10.35 3.68
C TYR A 232 -6.14 -10.65 3.35
N GLN A 233 -6.34 -11.68 2.53
CA GLN A 233 -7.65 -12.25 2.25
C GLN A 233 -8.07 -13.20 3.40
N LYS A 234 -9.38 -13.35 3.61
CA LYS A 234 -9.94 -14.37 4.51
C LYS A 234 -9.51 -15.77 4.06
N ASP A 235 -9.41 -16.69 5.00
CA ASP A 235 -9.04 -18.08 4.71
C ASP A 235 -10.24 -18.94 4.27
N GLY A 236 -11.49 -18.40 4.40
CA GLY A 236 -12.72 -19.13 4.17
C GLY A 236 -13.17 -19.95 5.40
N ASN A 237 -14.44 -20.33 5.41
CA ASN A 237 -15.07 -21.02 6.55
C ASN A 237 -14.81 -22.54 6.50
N LYS A 238 -14.10 -23.10 7.48
CA LYS A 238 -13.79 -24.54 7.58
C LYS A 238 -14.96 -25.38 8.11
N ARG A 239 -16.04 -24.77 8.62
CA ARG A 239 -17.10 -25.44 9.38
C ARG A 239 -18.46 -25.43 8.68
N ALA A 240 -18.77 -24.35 8.00
CA ALA A 240 -20.06 -24.17 7.33
C ALA A 240 -19.94 -23.45 6.00
N PHE A 241 -20.84 -23.73 5.09
CA PHE A 241 -20.99 -22.95 3.87
C PHE A 241 -21.58 -21.57 4.20
N GLY A 242 -21.06 -20.55 3.57
CA GLY A 242 -21.50 -19.17 3.66
C GLY A 242 -21.51 -18.49 2.30
N ALA A 243 -22.37 -17.51 2.15
CA ALA A 243 -22.43 -16.62 1.02
C ALA A 243 -22.57 -15.17 1.50
N THR A 244 -21.77 -14.28 0.95
CA THR A 244 -21.85 -12.85 1.22
C THR A 244 -21.86 -12.10 -0.10
N GLY A 245 -22.69 -11.09 -0.24
CA GLY A 245 -22.71 -10.33 -1.48
C GLY A 245 -23.38 -8.98 -1.36
N GLY A 246 -23.32 -8.24 -2.47
CA GLY A 246 -23.95 -6.94 -2.60
C GLY A 246 -24.39 -6.68 -4.05
N ILE A 247 -25.57 -6.11 -4.21
CA ILE A 247 -26.11 -5.65 -5.49
C ILE A 247 -26.30 -4.15 -5.41
N GLY A 248 -25.49 -3.43 -6.14
CA GLY A 248 -25.54 -1.96 -6.22
C GLY A 248 -25.95 -1.49 -7.61
N LEU A 249 -26.10 -0.16 -7.78
CA LEU A 249 -26.42 0.45 -9.07
C LEU A 249 -25.30 0.29 -10.11
N LEU A 250 -24.04 0.33 -9.66
CA LEU A 250 -22.89 0.41 -10.55
C LEU A 250 -22.06 -0.87 -10.60
N ALA A 251 -22.11 -1.68 -9.53
CA ALA A 251 -21.36 -2.91 -9.41
C ALA A 251 -22.09 -3.91 -8.51
N SER A 252 -21.83 -5.19 -8.74
CA SER A 252 -22.29 -6.27 -7.87
C SER A 252 -21.12 -7.19 -7.51
N ARG A 253 -21.25 -7.83 -6.35
CA ARG A 253 -20.26 -8.75 -5.83
C ARG A 253 -20.93 -9.95 -5.16
N LEU A 254 -20.25 -11.09 -5.23
CA LEU A 254 -20.65 -12.33 -4.58
C LEU A 254 -19.41 -13.06 -4.07
N LEU A 255 -19.43 -13.49 -2.83
CA LEU A 255 -18.39 -14.31 -2.23
C LEU A 255 -19.03 -15.57 -1.65
N LEU A 256 -18.46 -16.70 -2.00
CA LEU A 256 -18.83 -18.01 -1.49
C LEU A 256 -17.67 -18.59 -0.70
N GLU A 257 -17.96 -19.15 0.44
CA GLU A 257 -16.96 -19.80 1.28
C GLU A 257 -17.52 -21.06 1.93
N GLY A 258 -16.66 -22.03 2.25
CA GLY A 258 -17.10 -23.24 2.90
C GLY A 258 -15.99 -24.27 3.08
N PRO A 259 -16.29 -25.37 3.78
CA PRO A 259 -15.34 -26.44 4.00
C PRO A 259 -15.09 -27.26 2.72
N ILE A 260 -13.81 -27.52 2.42
CA ILE A 260 -13.38 -28.60 1.52
C ILE A 260 -13.37 -29.91 2.32
N VAL A 261 -12.75 -29.85 3.49
CA VAL A 261 -12.75 -30.89 4.50
C VAL A 261 -13.10 -30.22 5.84
N LYS A 262 -14.21 -30.66 6.46
CA LYS A 262 -14.69 -30.04 7.70
C LYS A 262 -13.58 -29.97 8.75
N ASP A 263 -13.45 -28.82 9.38
CA ASP A 263 -12.47 -28.44 10.42
C ASP A 263 -10.99 -28.48 9.96
N LYS A 264 -10.69 -28.89 8.70
CA LYS A 264 -9.32 -28.98 8.19
C LYS A 264 -9.05 -28.05 7.00
N GLY A 265 -9.98 -27.95 6.08
CA GLY A 265 -9.74 -27.18 4.87
C GLY A 265 -10.93 -26.38 4.42
N SER A 266 -10.70 -25.21 3.85
CA SER A 266 -11.73 -24.31 3.35
C SER A 266 -11.40 -23.78 1.96
N PHE A 267 -12.44 -23.34 1.28
CA PHE A 267 -12.35 -22.53 0.08
C PHE A 267 -13.04 -21.18 0.28
N LEU A 268 -12.56 -20.21 -0.46
CA LEU A 268 -13.18 -18.91 -0.65
C LEU A 268 -13.08 -18.58 -2.14
N ILE A 269 -14.19 -18.20 -2.75
CA ILE A 269 -14.28 -17.74 -4.14
C ILE A 269 -15.16 -16.50 -4.15
N GLY A 270 -14.61 -15.38 -4.55
CA GLY A 270 -15.31 -14.10 -4.64
C GLY A 270 -15.20 -13.51 -6.03
N GLY A 271 -16.32 -13.09 -6.61
CA GLY A 271 -16.36 -12.39 -7.88
C GLY A 271 -17.01 -11.02 -7.74
N ARG A 272 -16.55 -10.05 -8.52
CA ARG A 272 -17.11 -8.70 -8.60
C ARG A 272 -17.10 -8.24 -10.04
N SER A 273 -18.13 -7.47 -10.44
CA SER A 273 -18.20 -6.85 -11.75
C SER A 273 -18.94 -5.52 -11.68
N SER A 274 -18.46 -4.54 -12.40
CA SER A 274 -19.19 -3.30 -12.65
C SER A 274 -19.94 -3.38 -13.99
N TYR A 275 -21.04 -2.66 -14.05
CA TYR A 275 -21.89 -2.57 -15.23
C TYR A 275 -22.44 -1.15 -15.42
N ALA A 276 -21.70 -0.17 -14.91
CA ALA A 276 -22.07 1.25 -14.98
C ALA A 276 -22.32 1.73 -16.42
N HIS A 277 -21.58 1.19 -17.38
CA HIS A 277 -21.71 1.52 -18.81
C HIS A 277 -23.09 1.21 -19.39
N LEU A 278 -23.84 0.25 -18.80
CA LEU A 278 -25.21 -0.07 -19.24
C LEU A 278 -26.19 1.08 -18.99
N PHE A 279 -25.86 1.99 -18.09
CA PHE A 279 -26.69 3.14 -17.76
C PHE A 279 -26.30 4.41 -18.52
N ILE A 280 -25.14 4.45 -19.15
CA ILE A 280 -24.65 5.61 -19.92
C ILE A 280 -25.62 5.99 -21.05
N PRO A 281 -26.13 5.05 -21.88
CA PRO A 281 -27.08 5.35 -22.97
C PRO A 281 -28.43 5.88 -22.48
N LEU A 282 -28.79 5.64 -21.21
CA LEU A 282 -30.04 6.19 -20.63
C LEU A 282 -29.93 7.69 -20.33
N VAL A 283 -28.71 8.19 -20.16
CA VAL A 283 -28.43 9.61 -19.87
C VAL A 283 -28.05 10.35 -21.14
N ASP A 284 -27.31 9.67 -22.02
CA ASP A 284 -26.82 10.16 -23.30
C ASP A 284 -26.95 9.05 -24.35
N SER A 285 -28.04 9.09 -25.13
CA SER A 285 -28.40 8.04 -26.09
C SER A 285 -27.46 7.93 -27.30
N GLY A 286 -26.55 8.88 -27.50
CA GLY A 286 -25.52 8.85 -28.54
C GLY A 286 -24.15 8.39 -28.02
N ASN A 287 -24.05 8.05 -26.76
CA ASN A 287 -22.77 7.72 -26.14
C ASN A 287 -22.51 6.20 -26.16
N GLU A 288 -21.55 5.77 -26.96
CA GLU A 288 -21.12 4.38 -27.12
C GLU A 288 -19.94 3.99 -26.20
N ASN A 289 -19.58 4.85 -25.24
CA ASN A 289 -18.47 4.59 -24.35
C ASN A 289 -18.73 3.36 -23.47
N ILE A 290 -17.70 2.52 -23.34
CA ILE A 290 -17.72 1.32 -22.53
C ILE A 290 -16.77 1.53 -21.36
N ALA A 291 -17.24 1.24 -20.14
CA ALA A 291 -16.39 1.25 -18.96
C ALA A 291 -16.87 0.19 -17.97
N TYR A 292 -16.11 -0.88 -17.84
CA TYR A 292 -16.40 -1.93 -16.86
C TYR A 292 -15.13 -2.59 -16.34
N PHE A 293 -15.25 -3.20 -15.18
CA PHE A 293 -14.25 -4.13 -14.67
C PHE A 293 -14.90 -5.40 -14.15
N TYR A 294 -14.08 -6.42 -14.02
CA TYR A 294 -14.41 -7.64 -13.28
C TYR A 294 -13.20 -8.15 -12.56
N ASP A 295 -13.40 -8.76 -11.40
CA ASP A 295 -12.36 -9.41 -10.64
C ASP A 295 -12.82 -10.71 -10.00
N LEU A 296 -11.84 -11.56 -9.72
CA LEU A 296 -11.99 -12.84 -9.05
C LEU A 296 -10.94 -12.97 -7.94
N ASN A 297 -11.40 -13.26 -6.75
CA ASN A 297 -10.59 -13.62 -5.59
C ASN A 297 -10.76 -15.10 -5.29
N THR A 298 -9.69 -15.82 -5.07
CA THR A 298 -9.74 -17.25 -4.69
C THR A 298 -8.78 -17.51 -3.55
N LYS A 299 -9.19 -18.35 -2.59
CA LYS A 299 -8.28 -18.86 -1.58
C LYS A 299 -8.69 -20.26 -1.14
N LEU A 300 -7.71 -21.15 -1.09
CA LEU A 300 -7.83 -22.48 -0.53
C LEU A 300 -6.92 -22.57 0.68
N SER A 301 -7.39 -23.10 1.78
CA SER A 301 -6.59 -23.38 2.97
C SER A 301 -6.73 -24.85 3.37
N TYR A 302 -5.63 -25.44 3.84
CA TYR A 302 -5.66 -26.82 4.31
C TYR A 302 -4.67 -27.03 5.46
N ASP A 303 -5.15 -27.48 6.60
CA ASP A 303 -4.35 -27.88 7.76
C ASP A 303 -3.95 -29.35 7.57
N ILE A 304 -2.70 -29.60 7.18
CA ILE A 304 -2.16 -30.96 7.03
C ILE A 304 -2.12 -31.63 8.40
N ASP A 305 -1.53 -30.92 9.37
CA ASP A 305 -1.44 -31.27 10.78
C ASP A 305 -1.32 -30.00 11.63
N ASP A 306 -1.07 -30.14 12.93
CA ASP A 306 -0.96 -28.99 13.85
C ASP A 306 0.26 -28.11 13.58
N GLN A 307 1.27 -28.61 12.86
CA GLN A 307 2.51 -27.90 12.55
C GLN A 307 2.55 -27.39 11.10
N ASN A 308 1.72 -27.93 10.20
CA ASN A 308 1.79 -27.69 8.77
C ASN A 308 0.46 -27.20 8.20
N LYS A 309 0.46 -26.00 7.62
CA LYS A 309 -0.70 -25.43 6.94
C LYS A 309 -0.31 -24.96 5.54
N LEU A 310 -1.14 -25.30 4.54
CA LEU A 310 -0.98 -24.84 3.17
C LEU A 310 -2.09 -23.86 2.81
N PHE A 311 -1.72 -22.86 2.02
CA PHE A 311 -2.63 -21.89 1.43
C PHE A 311 -2.29 -21.70 -0.04
N LEU A 312 -3.33 -21.63 -0.85
CA LEU A 312 -3.23 -21.22 -2.24
C LEU A 312 -4.18 -20.05 -2.43
N SER A 313 -3.65 -18.86 -2.68
CA SER A 313 -4.45 -17.67 -2.94
C SER A 313 -4.19 -17.13 -4.34
N GLY A 314 -5.22 -16.57 -4.95
CA GLY A 314 -5.16 -15.99 -6.27
C GLY A 314 -6.07 -14.77 -6.41
N TYR A 315 -5.66 -13.85 -7.25
CA TYR A 315 -6.43 -12.71 -7.69
C TYR A 315 -6.30 -12.56 -9.21
N PHE A 316 -7.40 -12.26 -9.85
CA PHE A 316 -7.45 -11.87 -11.25
C PHE A 316 -8.38 -10.67 -11.38
N GLY A 317 -7.94 -9.59 -11.99
CA GLY A 317 -8.74 -8.41 -12.27
C GLY A 317 -8.46 -7.87 -13.66
N ARG A 318 -9.50 -7.41 -14.33
CA ARG A 318 -9.41 -6.82 -15.66
C ARG A 318 -10.35 -5.63 -15.77
N ASP A 319 -9.84 -4.57 -16.34
CA ASP A 319 -10.57 -3.36 -16.69
C ASP A 319 -10.64 -3.24 -18.21
N THR A 320 -11.75 -2.74 -18.70
CA THR A 320 -11.94 -2.33 -20.08
C THR A 320 -12.59 -0.96 -20.10
N PHE A 321 -11.96 -0.06 -20.80
CA PHE A 321 -12.44 1.27 -21.07
C PHE A 321 -12.33 1.55 -22.57
N ASP A 322 -13.41 1.98 -23.18
CA ASP A 322 -13.49 2.28 -24.59
C ASP A 322 -14.20 3.63 -24.79
N LEU A 323 -13.52 4.58 -25.40
CA LEU A 323 -14.02 5.91 -25.70
C LEU A 323 -14.34 6.02 -27.21
N GLY A 324 -15.38 5.32 -27.61
CA GLY A 324 -15.87 5.33 -29.00
C GLY A 324 -14.75 5.10 -30.04
N ASP A 325 -14.61 6.02 -31.00
CA ASP A 325 -13.61 5.93 -32.06
C ASP A 325 -12.24 6.55 -31.67
N VAL A 326 -12.05 6.96 -30.41
CA VAL A 326 -10.82 7.66 -29.99
C VAL A 326 -9.78 6.68 -29.49
N PHE A 327 -10.06 6.00 -28.38
CA PHE A 327 -9.13 5.01 -27.83
C PHE A 327 -9.84 3.94 -27.02
N GLY A 328 -9.26 2.76 -27.00
CA GLY A 328 -9.57 1.65 -26.09
C GLY A 328 -8.44 1.39 -25.13
N ASN A 329 -8.78 0.92 -23.92
CA ASN A 329 -7.81 0.61 -22.91
C ASN A 329 -8.21 -0.64 -22.14
N THR A 330 -7.26 -1.56 -21.93
CA THR A 330 -7.44 -2.77 -21.15
C THR A 330 -6.26 -2.97 -20.22
N PHE A 331 -6.50 -3.13 -18.93
CA PHE A 331 -5.43 -3.37 -17.97
C PHE A 331 -5.88 -4.26 -16.81
N GLY A 332 -4.93 -4.80 -16.06
CA GLY A 332 -5.26 -5.57 -14.87
C GLY A 332 -4.11 -6.32 -14.27
N ASN A 333 -4.37 -6.94 -13.11
CA ASN A 333 -3.40 -7.75 -12.39
C ASN A 333 -3.85 -9.21 -12.34
N THR A 334 -2.86 -10.10 -12.32
CA THR A 334 -3.03 -11.53 -11.99
C THR A 334 -2.02 -11.90 -10.93
N THR A 335 -2.45 -12.48 -9.83
CA THR A 335 -1.53 -12.99 -8.80
C THR A 335 -1.88 -14.41 -8.39
N LEU A 336 -0.85 -15.17 -8.02
CA LEU A 336 -0.96 -16.49 -7.42
C LEU A 336 0.08 -16.62 -6.33
N ASN A 337 -0.31 -17.13 -5.15
CA ASN A 337 0.61 -17.38 -4.05
C ASN A 337 0.34 -18.76 -3.44
N LEU A 338 1.33 -19.65 -3.52
CA LEU A 338 1.37 -20.89 -2.76
C LEU A 338 2.20 -20.66 -1.50
N ARG A 339 1.57 -20.79 -0.34
CA ARG A 339 2.18 -20.51 0.96
C ARG A 339 2.13 -21.74 1.86
N TRP A 340 3.26 -22.04 2.49
CA TRP A 340 3.39 -23.08 3.50
C TRP A 340 3.85 -22.49 4.82
N ASN A 341 3.01 -22.60 5.84
CA ASN A 341 3.35 -22.27 7.21
C ASN A 341 3.81 -23.53 7.94
N HIS A 342 4.97 -23.46 8.59
CA HIS A 342 5.52 -24.57 9.36
C HIS A 342 5.98 -24.11 10.73
N LEU A 343 5.58 -24.88 11.74
CA LEU A 343 5.97 -24.69 13.14
C LEU A 343 7.08 -25.68 13.48
N PHE A 344 8.35 -25.25 13.46
CA PHE A 344 9.49 -26.09 13.81
C PHE A 344 9.52 -26.44 15.29
N SER A 345 9.09 -25.52 16.15
CA SER A 345 9.01 -25.69 17.60
C SER A 345 8.03 -24.65 18.17
N ASP A 346 7.74 -24.75 19.48
CA ASP A 346 6.90 -23.77 20.19
C ASP A 346 7.41 -22.32 20.11
N THR A 347 8.67 -22.11 19.68
CA THR A 347 9.32 -20.80 19.60
C THR A 347 9.78 -20.42 18.19
N LEU A 348 9.75 -21.33 17.23
CA LEU A 348 10.22 -21.07 15.85
C LEU A 348 9.14 -21.39 14.83
N PHE A 349 8.63 -20.33 14.21
CA PHE A 349 7.63 -20.37 13.13
C PHE A 349 8.26 -19.96 11.80
N SER A 350 7.84 -20.56 10.69
CA SER A 350 8.23 -20.14 9.36
C SER A 350 7.07 -19.98 8.39
N ASN A 351 7.31 -19.17 7.36
CA ASN A 351 6.40 -18.92 6.26
C ASN A 351 7.16 -18.94 4.93
N LEU A 352 6.93 -19.97 4.12
CA LEU A 352 7.45 -20.07 2.76
C LEU A 352 6.37 -19.69 1.77
N SER A 353 6.67 -18.76 0.85
CA SER A 353 5.76 -18.31 -0.18
C SER A 353 6.42 -18.38 -1.55
N LEU A 354 5.70 -18.97 -2.51
CA LEU A 354 6.02 -18.98 -3.94
C LEU A 354 4.97 -18.13 -4.65
N ILE A 355 5.40 -16.99 -5.17
CA ILE A 355 4.48 -15.95 -5.63
C ILE A 355 4.71 -15.69 -7.11
N TYR A 356 3.61 -15.56 -7.84
CA TYR A 356 3.53 -15.07 -9.20
C TYR A 356 2.71 -13.79 -9.22
N SER A 357 3.21 -12.74 -9.90
CA SER A 357 2.46 -11.51 -10.15
C SER A 357 2.68 -11.06 -11.58
N ASP A 358 1.61 -10.67 -12.24
CA ASP A 358 1.57 -10.18 -13.61
C ASP A 358 0.67 -8.94 -13.70
N TYR A 359 1.18 -7.88 -14.29
CA TYR A 359 0.42 -6.69 -14.65
C TYR A 359 0.50 -6.49 -16.15
N TYR A 360 -0.64 -6.40 -16.76
CA TYR A 360 -0.82 -6.15 -18.18
C TYR A 360 -1.49 -4.80 -18.39
N TYR A 361 -1.06 -4.10 -19.41
CA TYR A 361 -1.65 -2.89 -19.89
C TYR A 361 -1.65 -2.85 -21.42
N GLY A 362 -2.81 -2.60 -22.04
CA GLY A 362 -3.00 -2.42 -23.48
C GLY A 362 -3.74 -1.12 -23.76
N LEU A 363 -3.21 -0.34 -24.68
CA LEU A 363 -3.79 0.87 -25.22
C LEU A 363 -4.03 0.71 -26.71
N GLU A 364 -5.26 0.85 -27.16
CA GLU A 364 -5.60 0.93 -28.58
C GLU A 364 -5.87 2.40 -28.94
N LEU A 365 -5.13 2.94 -29.90
CA LEU A 365 -5.37 4.27 -30.49
C LEU A 365 -6.10 4.07 -31.81
N LYS A 366 -7.42 4.11 -31.79
CA LYS A 366 -8.28 3.79 -32.95
C LYS A 366 -8.08 4.72 -34.10
N PHE A 367 -7.93 6.04 -33.85
CA PHE A 367 -7.63 7.05 -34.88
C PHE A 367 -6.26 6.87 -35.57
N ALA A 368 -5.33 6.18 -34.88
CA ALA A 368 -3.99 5.90 -35.40
C ALA A 368 -3.81 4.41 -35.77
N GLU A 369 -4.87 3.62 -35.65
CA GLU A 369 -5.00 2.23 -36.04
C GLU A 369 -3.92 1.29 -35.50
N PHE A 370 -3.50 1.49 -34.24
CA PHE A 370 -2.57 0.59 -33.58
C PHE A 370 -2.89 0.38 -32.10
N GLN A 371 -2.45 -0.76 -31.58
CA GLN A 371 -2.48 -1.12 -30.16
C GLN A 371 -1.05 -1.13 -29.60
N PHE A 372 -0.88 -0.68 -28.37
CA PHE A 372 0.36 -0.66 -27.64
C PHE A 372 0.22 -1.40 -26.30
N ASP A 373 0.95 -2.50 -26.15
CA ASP A 373 0.90 -3.35 -24.97
C ASP A 373 2.17 -3.23 -24.14
N THR A 374 2.03 -3.09 -22.83
CA THR A 374 3.14 -3.10 -21.87
C THR A 374 2.82 -4.01 -20.68
N GLY A 375 3.83 -4.32 -19.85
CA GLY A 375 3.56 -5.11 -18.66
C GLY A 375 4.80 -5.43 -17.84
N ILE A 376 4.54 -5.93 -16.64
CA ILE A 376 5.58 -6.43 -15.74
C ILE A 376 5.11 -7.74 -15.12
N ARG A 377 6.01 -8.73 -15.12
CA ARG A 377 5.79 -10.05 -14.53
C ARG A 377 6.89 -10.37 -13.57
N ASN A 378 6.56 -10.98 -12.43
CA ASN A 378 7.58 -11.49 -11.51
C ASN A 378 7.24 -12.85 -10.95
N PHE A 379 8.30 -13.57 -10.60
CA PHE A 379 8.29 -14.77 -9.78
C PHE A 379 9.08 -14.47 -8.52
N ASN A 380 8.47 -14.67 -7.35
CA ASN A 380 9.06 -14.33 -6.07
C ASN A 380 9.09 -15.55 -5.15
N PHE A 381 10.28 -15.88 -4.66
CA PHE A 381 10.53 -16.84 -3.59
C PHE A 381 10.78 -16.07 -2.30
N LYS A 382 10.00 -16.34 -1.26
CA LYS A 382 10.12 -15.68 0.03
C LYS A 382 10.07 -16.71 1.15
N TYR A 383 11.06 -16.67 2.07
CA TYR A 383 11.10 -17.56 3.21
C TYR A 383 11.41 -16.76 4.48
N ASP A 384 10.41 -16.60 5.30
CA ASP A 384 10.43 -15.80 6.52
C ASP A 384 10.40 -16.71 7.75
N PHE A 385 11.18 -16.35 8.77
CA PHE A 385 11.22 -17.00 10.06
C PHE A 385 10.87 -16.00 11.15
N THR A 386 10.14 -16.47 12.17
CA THR A 386 9.87 -15.73 13.41
C THR A 386 10.31 -16.60 14.57
N SER A 387 11.28 -16.11 15.35
CA SER A 387 11.80 -16.78 16.54
C SER A 387 11.46 -15.97 17.79
N TYR A 388 10.78 -16.60 18.73
CA TYR A 388 10.47 -16.07 20.05
C TYR A 388 11.58 -16.53 21.01
N VAL A 389 12.72 -15.79 21.00
CA VAL A 389 13.94 -16.18 21.75
C VAL A 389 13.70 -16.14 23.25
N SER A 390 12.95 -15.12 23.71
CA SER A 390 12.54 -14.97 25.11
C SER A 390 11.32 -14.04 25.19
N ASP A 391 10.80 -13.83 26.40
CA ASP A 391 9.75 -12.83 26.69
C ASP A 391 10.16 -11.38 26.34
N ALA A 392 11.46 -11.11 26.27
CA ALA A 392 12.02 -9.80 25.97
C ALA A 392 12.51 -9.67 24.51
N VAL A 393 12.72 -10.78 23.77
CA VAL A 393 13.38 -10.76 22.46
C VAL A 393 12.60 -11.61 21.46
N LYS A 394 12.14 -10.96 20.39
CA LYS A 394 11.56 -11.58 19.20
C LYS A 394 12.43 -11.25 18.00
N LEU A 395 12.87 -12.26 17.26
CA LEU A 395 13.63 -12.10 16.02
C LEU A 395 12.77 -12.50 14.82
N GLN A 396 12.88 -11.74 13.74
CA GLN A 396 12.37 -12.08 12.42
C GLN A 396 13.54 -12.03 11.44
N PHE A 397 13.70 -13.05 10.62
CA PHE A 397 14.74 -13.08 9.61
C PHE A 397 14.28 -13.89 8.41
N GLY A 398 14.88 -13.65 7.27
CA GLY A 398 14.44 -14.35 6.07
C GLY A 398 15.19 -13.94 4.82
N LEU A 399 14.76 -14.56 3.72
CA LEU A 399 15.28 -14.37 2.38
C LEU A 399 14.13 -14.04 1.43
N ASN A 400 14.42 -13.18 0.46
CA ASN A 400 13.50 -12.82 -0.60
C ASN A 400 14.26 -12.79 -1.92
N SER A 401 13.72 -13.42 -2.96
CA SER A 401 14.36 -13.55 -4.26
C SER A 401 13.32 -13.38 -5.35
N ILE A 402 13.45 -12.33 -6.18
CA ILE A 402 12.46 -11.95 -7.18
C ILE A 402 13.11 -11.89 -8.55
N TYR A 403 12.57 -12.65 -9.50
CA TYR A 403 12.91 -12.56 -10.90
C TYR A 403 11.86 -11.75 -11.65
N TYR A 404 12.28 -10.71 -12.34
CA TYR A 404 11.42 -9.79 -13.09
C TYR A 404 11.60 -9.93 -14.58
N LYS A 405 10.48 -9.86 -15.30
CA LYS A 405 10.41 -9.63 -16.73
C LYS A 405 9.56 -8.38 -17.00
N PHE A 406 10.12 -7.41 -17.70
CA PHE A 406 9.46 -6.19 -18.13
C PHE A 406 9.21 -6.27 -19.63
N ASN A 407 7.98 -6.03 -20.06
CA ASN A 407 7.64 -5.72 -21.44
C ASN A 407 7.55 -4.20 -21.58
N PRO A 408 8.56 -3.50 -22.13
CA PRO A 408 8.56 -2.04 -22.24
C PRO A 408 7.63 -1.54 -23.34
N GLY A 409 7.19 -2.41 -24.25
CA GLY A 409 6.22 -2.08 -25.27
C GLY A 409 6.20 -3.03 -26.45
N GLU A 410 5.00 -3.27 -26.94
CA GLU A 410 4.73 -4.05 -28.16
C GLU A 410 3.64 -3.34 -28.95
N VAL A 411 3.92 -2.96 -30.20
CA VAL A 411 3.00 -2.25 -31.11
C VAL A 411 2.41 -3.21 -32.09
N PHE A 412 1.10 -3.27 -32.17
CA PHE A 412 0.34 -4.08 -33.12
C PHE A 412 -0.49 -3.19 -34.05
N PRO A 413 -0.40 -3.29 -35.39
CA PRO A 413 -1.38 -2.69 -36.28
C PRO A 413 -2.75 -3.33 -36.04
N THR A 414 -3.81 -2.51 -35.94
CA THR A 414 -5.19 -3.01 -35.72
C THR A 414 -5.96 -3.18 -37.04
N THR A 415 -5.46 -2.62 -38.14
CA THR A 415 -6.00 -2.78 -39.49
C THR A 415 -4.88 -2.98 -40.50
N ASP A 416 -5.22 -3.52 -41.68
CA ASP A 416 -4.28 -3.66 -42.80
C ASP A 416 -3.82 -2.31 -43.37
N ASN A 417 -4.58 -1.24 -43.13
CA ASN A 417 -4.27 0.12 -43.59
C ASN A 417 -3.52 0.96 -42.54
N SER A 418 -3.19 0.37 -41.40
CA SER A 418 -2.44 1.04 -40.32
C SER A 418 -1.11 1.60 -40.87
N GLY A 419 -0.84 2.86 -40.61
CA GLY A 419 0.46 3.48 -40.88
C GLY A 419 1.59 2.96 -39.97
N ARG A 420 1.34 1.95 -39.13
CA ARG A 420 2.31 1.35 -38.23
C ARG A 420 2.54 -0.11 -38.55
N ASN A 421 3.79 -0.55 -38.43
CA ASN A 421 4.17 -1.95 -38.50
C ASN A 421 4.26 -2.57 -37.10
N TYR A 422 4.09 -3.89 -37.03
CA TYR A 422 4.39 -4.63 -35.82
C TYR A 422 5.81 -4.34 -35.35
N ARG A 423 5.94 -3.99 -34.07
CA ARG A 423 7.22 -3.73 -33.44
C ARG A 423 7.18 -4.16 -31.99
N LYS A 424 8.13 -4.94 -31.57
CA LYS A 424 8.34 -5.31 -30.19
C LYS A 424 9.64 -4.71 -29.66
N LEU A 425 9.55 -3.96 -28.57
CA LEU A 425 10.72 -3.52 -27.81
C LEU A 425 11.31 -4.70 -27.06
N THR A 426 12.64 -4.69 -26.87
CA THR A 426 13.32 -5.79 -26.18
C THR A 426 12.89 -5.92 -24.73
N ASP A 427 12.39 -7.11 -24.36
CA ASP A 427 12.07 -7.45 -22.97
C ASP A 427 13.28 -7.20 -22.06
N LYS A 428 13.04 -6.62 -20.88
CA LYS A 428 14.09 -6.38 -19.89
C LYS A 428 13.94 -7.33 -18.71
N TYR A 429 15.08 -7.77 -18.17
CA TYR A 429 15.11 -8.75 -17.08
C TYR A 429 15.91 -8.23 -15.89
N ALA A 430 15.50 -8.62 -14.69
CA ALA A 430 16.23 -8.28 -13.48
C ALA A 430 16.04 -9.35 -12.41
N PHE A 431 17.01 -9.43 -11.51
CA PHE A 431 16.98 -10.30 -10.35
C PHE A 431 17.22 -9.48 -9.08
N GLU A 432 16.29 -9.53 -8.14
CA GLU A 432 16.40 -8.87 -6.84
C GLU A 432 16.50 -9.92 -5.75
N ASN A 433 17.61 -9.90 -4.98
CA ASN A 433 17.82 -10.78 -3.85
C ASN A 433 17.97 -9.95 -2.59
N ALA A 434 17.38 -10.38 -1.51
CA ALA A 434 17.56 -9.74 -0.23
C ALA A 434 17.56 -10.73 0.93
N GLY A 435 18.44 -10.48 1.89
CA GLY A 435 18.41 -11.11 3.21
C GLY A 435 18.13 -10.07 4.28
N TYR A 436 17.41 -10.42 5.31
CA TYR A 436 17.08 -9.49 6.38
C TYR A 436 17.07 -10.15 7.76
N ILE A 437 17.31 -9.34 8.77
CA ILE A 437 17.11 -9.65 10.18
C ILE A 437 16.46 -8.45 10.86
N ASP A 438 15.49 -8.69 11.74
CA ASP A 438 14.74 -7.66 12.48
C ASP A 438 14.49 -8.18 13.90
N GLY A 439 14.90 -7.43 14.91
CA GLY A 439 14.78 -7.79 16.32
C GLY A 439 13.89 -6.79 17.05
N THR A 440 12.85 -7.27 17.73
CA THR A 440 12.08 -6.48 18.70
C THR A 440 12.56 -6.85 20.10
N ILE A 441 13.02 -5.86 20.85
CA ILE A 441 13.67 -6.04 22.16
C ILE A 441 12.99 -5.18 23.20
N LYS A 442 12.49 -5.78 24.27
CA LYS A 442 12.05 -5.10 25.49
C LYS A 442 13.29 -4.81 26.33
N VAL A 443 13.83 -3.58 26.23
CA VAL A 443 15.04 -3.16 26.95
C VAL A 443 14.73 -2.93 28.44
N SER A 444 13.55 -2.37 28.71
CA SER A 444 13.03 -2.17 30.07
C SER A 444 11.50 -2.15 30.05
N GLU A 445 10.88 -2.02 31.21
CA GLU A 445 9.40 -1.88 31.30
C GLU A 445 8.87 -0.66 30.52
N LYS A 446 9.72 0.35 30.31
CA LYS A 446 9.35 1.60 29.63
C LYS A 446 9.94 1.75 28.22
N LEU A 447 10.94 0.96 27.86
CA LEU A 447 11.66 1.12 26.59
C LEU A 447 11.62 -0.17 25.77
N ASN A 448 10.97 -0.08 24.60
CA ASN A 448 10.96 -1.11 23.59
C ASN A 448 11.67 -0.58 22.34
N ILE A 449 12.53 -1.41 21.73
CA ILE A 449 13.28 -1.07 20.52
C ILE A 449 13.04 -2.16 19.48
N GLN A 450 12.86 -1.75 18.24
CA GLN A 450 12.96 -2.63 17.08
C GLN A 450 14.14 -2.15 16.24
N ALA A 451 15.03 -3.05 15.89
CA ALA A 451 16.17 -2.78 15.03
C ALA A 451 16.27 -3.85 13.95
N GLY A 452 16.37 -3.43 12.71
CA GLY A 452 16.42 -4.32 11.56
C GLY A 452 17.48 -3.90 10.56
N LEU A 453 17.95 -4.86 9.81
CA LEU A 453 18.90 -4.70 8.72
C LEU A 453 18.44 -5.55 7.54
N ARG A 454 18.36 -4.93 6.38
CA ARG A 454 18.13 -5.60 5.10
C ARG A 454 19.32 -5.33 4.18
N LEU A 455 19.84 -6.36 3.57
CA LEU A 455 20.82 -6.27 2.50
C LEU A 455 20.10 -6.68 1.21
N SER A 456 19.99 -5.78 0.25
CA SER A 456 19.37 -6.04 -1.04
C SER A 456 20.38 -5.89 -2.17
N ASN A 457 20.36 -6.85 -3.08
CA ASN A 457 21.13 -6.85 -4.32
C ASN A 457 20.15 -6.87 -5.50
N PHE A 458 20.28 -5.91 -6.39
CA PHE A 458 19.52 -5.87 -7.63
C PHE A 458 20.47 -5.97 -8.82
N THR A 459 20.24 -6.95 -9.68
CA THR A 459 21.05 -7.17 -10.87
C THR A 459 20.18 -7.06 -12.12
N ARG A 460 20.49 -6.07 -12.97
CA ARG A 460 19.93 -5.96 -14.31
C ARG A 460 20.57 -7.02 -15.20
N LEU A 461 19.74 -7.81 -15.90
CA LEU A 461 20.17 -8.95 -16.71
C LEU A 461 19.95 -8.68 -18.21
N GLY A 462 20.81 -9.27 -19.07
CA GLY A 462 20.57 -9.47 -20.49
C GLY A 462 19.38 -10.43 -20.71
N GLN A 463 18.90 -10.55 -21.84
CA GLN A 463 19.34 -10.37 -23.20
C GLN A 463 18.98 -8.96 -23.74
N GLU A 464 19.94 -8.13 -24.09
CA GLU A 464 19.69 -6.76 -24.53
C GLU A 464 20.90 -6.21 -25.30
N SER A 465 20.68 -5.28 -26.22
CA SER A 465 21.72 -4.41 -26.79
C SER A 465 21.73 -3.09 -26.02
N ILE A 466 22.87 -2.77 -25.41
CA ILE A 466 23.04 -1.54 -24.62
C ILE A 466 23.73 -0.50 -25.49
N ASN A 467 23.14 0.68 -25.56
CA ASN A 467 23.76 1.81 -26.23
C ASN A 467 24.98 2.32 -25.45
N VAL A 468 26.05 2.59 -26.13
CA VAL A 468 27.24 3.24 -25.61
C VAL A 468 27.23 4.69 -26.06
N TYR A 469 27.36 5.61 -25.12
CA TYR A 469 27.36 7.04 -25.40
C TYR A 469 28.75 7.65 -25.11
N ALA A 470 29.07 8.74 -25.80
CA ALA A 470 30.30 9.49 -25.53
C ALA A 470 30.28 9.97 -24.04
N ASN A 471 31.36 9.68 -23.31
CA ASN A 471 31.48 9.98 -21.87
C ASN A 471 30.36 9.40 -20.98
N ASP A 472 29.76 8.28 -21.37
CA ASP A 472 28.62 7.67 -20.70
C ASP A 472 27.41 8.60 -20.52
N ASN A 473 27.21 9.55 -21.43
CA ASN A 473 26.18 10.57 -21.39
C ASN A 473 25.08 10.29 -22.41
N PRO A 474 23.92 9.76 -22.02
CA PRO A 474 22.79 9.53 -22.92
C PRO A 474 22.06 10.81 -23.34
N ILE A 475 22.30 11.94 -22.62
CA ILE A 475 21.66 13.23 -22.86
C ILE A 475 22.75 14.30 -23.06
N ILE A 476 22.61 15.12 -24.08
CA ILE A 476 23.47 16.27 -24.37
C ILE A 476 22.72 17.55 -24.00
N TYR A 477 23.39 18.47 -23.31
CA TYR A 477 22.85 19.80 -23.06
C TYR A 477 23.37 20.80 -24.12
N ASN A 478 22.44 21.48 -24.79
CA ASN A 478 22.75 22.55 -25.73
C ASN A 478 22.67 23.90 -25.00
N GLN A 479 23.83 24.45 -24.64
CA GLN A 479 23.92 25.69 -23.87
C GLN A 479 23.33 26.91 -24.59
N ASN A 480 23.40 26.95 -25.96
CA ASN A 480 22.88 28.09 -26.72
C ASN A 480 21.35 28.15 -26.75
N LEU A 481 20.71 27.00 -26.69
CA LEU A 481 19.25 26.87 -26.76
C LEU A 481 18.64 26.60 -25.38
N ASP A 482 19.48 26.38 -24.35
CA ASP A 482 19.06 25.98 -23.00
C ASP A 482 18.12 24.75 -22.99
N VAL A 483 18.44 23.74 -23.81
CA VAL A 483 17.63 22.52 -23.95
C VAL A 483 18.47 21.25 -23.84
N TYR A 484 17.86 20.18 -23.38
CA TYR A 484 18.41 18.85 -23.39
C TYR A 484 18.05 18.14 -24.71
N GLN A 485 19.00 17.40 -25.26
CA GLN A 485 18.88 16.67 -26.54
C GLN A 485 19.33 15.22 -26.34
N LYS A 486 18.73 14.30 -27.10
CA LYS A 486 19.16 12.90 -27.13
C LYS A 486 20.56 12.77 -27.70
N ALA A 487 21.45 12.06 -27.01
CA ALA A 487 22.78 11.75 -27.52
C ALA A 487 22.70 10.66 -28.59
N THR A 488 23.53 10.76 -29.62
CA THR A 488 23.67 9.68 -30.59
C THR A 488 24.57 8.59 -30.02
N PRO A 489 24.11 7.32 -29.94
CA PRO A 489 25.00 6.22 -29.57
C PRO A 489 26.22 6.14 -30.49
N ILE A 490 27.40 5.93 -29.89
CA ILE A 490 28.66 5.75 -30.66
C ILE A 490 28.94 4.27 -30.94
N ASP A 491 28.33 3.36 -30.13
CA ASP A 491 28.44 1.91 -30.27
C ASP A 491 27.27 1.22 -29.54
N THR A 492 27.14 -0.09 -29.71
CA THR A 492 26.19 -0.93 -28.97
C THR A 492 26.87 -2.19 -28.48
N ILE A 493 26.62 -2.58 -27.26
CA ILE A 493 27.12 -3.81 -26.64
C ILE A 493 25.99 -4.82 -26.55
N ALA A 494 26.10 -5.93 -27.25
CA ALA A 494 25.17 -7.05 -27.11
C ALA A 494 25.50 -7.84 -25.82
N VAL A 495 24.52 -7.92 -24.93
CA VAL A 495 24.63 -8.69 -23.68
C VAL A 495 23.84 -9.99 -23.83
N ALA A 496 24.49 -11.11 -23.55
CA ALA A 496 23.89 -12.42 -23.64
C ALA A 496 22.74 -12.58 -22.59
N ARG A 497 21.88 -13.55 -22.84
CA ARG A 497 20.81 -13.91 -21.90
C ARG A 497 21.40 -14.23 -20.52
N ASP A 498 20.70 -13.70 -19.48
CA ASP A 498 21.05 -13.90 -18.06
C ASP A 498 22.44 -13.35 -17.64
N ALA A 499 23.20 -12.76 -18.56
CA ALA A 499 24.43 -12.07 -18.19
C ALA A 499 24.14 -10.76 -17.44
N SER A 500 24.99 -10.44 -16.46
CA SER A 500 24.84 -9.20 -15.67
C SER A 500 25.22 -7.97 -16.47
N ILE A 501 24.32 -7.01 -16.54
CA ILE A 501 24.54 -5.68 -17.10
C ILE A 501 25.06 -4.71 -16.04
N LYS A 502 24.35 -4.65 -14.93
CA LYS A 502 24.65 -3.78 -13.79
C LYS A 502 24.12 -4.39 -12.50
N SER A 503 24.89 -4.31 -11.43
CA SER A 503 24.47 -4.75 -10.10
C SER A 503 24.57 -3.61 -9.11
N PHE A 504 23.59 -3.55 -8.20
CA PHE A 504 23.51 -2.61 -7.09
C PHE A 504 23.38 -3.37 -5.79
N LEU A 505 24.17 -3.00 -4.80
CA LEU A 505 24.12 -3.58 -3.44
C LEU A 505 23.79 -2.47 -2.47
N ASN A 506 22.70 -2.59 -1.72
CA ASN A 506 22.24 -1.59 -0.78
C ASN A 506 22.03 -2.18 0.61
N LEU A 507 22.49 -1.44 1.61
CA LEU A 507 22.28 -1.73 3.02
C LEU A 507 21.16 -0.82 3.52
N GLU A 508 20.10 -1.42 4.09
CA GLU A 508 18.88 -0.76 4.51
C GLU A 508 18.67 -0.91 6.04
N PRO A 509 19.37 -0.12 6.87
CA PRO A 509 19.17 -0.11 8.31
C PRO A 509 17.83 0.52 8.69
N ARG A 510 17.22 -0.01 9.74
CA ARG A 510 15.94 0.44 10.28
C ARG A 510 15.97 0.35 11.79
N VAL A 511 15.45 1.38 12.45
CA VAL A 511 15.31 1.38 13.90
C VAL A 511 14.06 2.13 14.30
N SER A 512 13.35 1.60 15.29
CA SER A 512 12.21 2.25 15.92
C SER A 512 12.30 2.04 17.43
N ALA A 513 11.93 3.04 18.19
CA ALA A 513 11.93 2.99 19.64
C ALA A 513 10.64 3.58 20.19
N ALA A 514 10.09 2.97 21.24
CA ALA A 514 8.97 3.50 22.01
C ALA A 514 9.40 3.64 23.46
N TYR A 515 9.33 4.87 23.98
CA TYR A 515 9.51 5.17 25.39
C TYR A 515 8.18 5.50 26.03
N GLN A 516 7.76 4.68 26.97
CA GLN A 516 6.52 4.85 27.71
C GLN A 516 6.69 5.94 28.76
N VAL A 517 6.02 7.08 28.56
CA VAL A 517 6.03 8.22 29.47
C VAL A 517 5.09 7.97 30.66
N SER A 518 3.92 7.39 30.39
CA SER A 518 2.93 6.97 31.37
C SER A 518 2.27 5.67 30.91
N GLU A 519 1.40 5.08 31.73
CA GLU A 519 0.64 3.86 31.34
C GLU A 519 -0.18 4.05 30.06
N SER A 520 -0.58 5.28 29.75
CA SER A 520 -1.43 5.62 28.62
C SER A 520 -0.75 6.55 27.61
N SER A 521 0.57 6.76 27.69
CA SER A 521 1.27 7.62 26.72
C SER A 521 2.70 7.17 26.43
N SER A 522 3.14 7.39 25.20
CA SER A 522 4.51 7.12 24.77
C SER A 522 5.01 8.18 23.78
N ILE A 523 6.34 8.33 23.75
CA ILE A 523 7.06 9.00 22.70
C ILE A 523 7.73 7.93 21.85
N LYS A 524 7.61 8.04 20.55
CA LYS A 524 8.24 7.12 19.60
C LYS A 524 9.13 7.88 18.65
N ALA A 525 10.18 7.20 18.19
CA ALA A 525 11.05 7.69 17.14
C ALA A 525 11.40 6.55 16.19
N SER A 526 11.54 6.84 14.91
CA SER A 526 11.94 5.86 13.91
C SER A 526 12.86 6.47 12.85
N TYR A 527 13.74 5.62 12.34
CA TYR A 527 14.53 5.85 11.15
C TYR A 527 14.44 4.61 10.27
N ASN A 528 14.25 4.81 8.98
CA ASN A 528 14.36 3.72 8.00
C ASN A 528 15.03 4.22 6.71
N ARG A 529 15.94 3.40 6.20
CA ARG A 529 16.46 3.47 4.84
C ARG A 529 15.83 2.37 4.02
N THR A 530 15.42 2.71 2.80
CA THR A 530 14.82 1.78 1.82
C THR A 530 15.36 2.07 0.42
N ALA A 531 15.45 1.03 -0.42
CA ALA A 531 15.85 1.12 -1.81
C ALA A 531 14.69 0.73 -2.73
N GLN A 532 14.59 1.41 -3.87
CA GLN A 532 13.63 1.09 -4.93
C GLN A 532 14.35 0.95 -6.25
N TYR A 533 14.14 -0.20 -6.91
CA TYR A 533 14.82 -0.58 -8.15
C TYR A 533 13.93 -0.52 -9.39
N ILE A 534 12.63 -0.41 -9.20
CA ILE A 534 11.63 -0.38 -10.26
C ILE A 534 10.96 0.99 -10.24
N HIS A 535 10.99 1.67 -11.37
CA HIS A 535 10.51 3.04 -11.54
C HIS A 535 9.30 3.03 -12.45
N LEU A 536 8.29 3.83 -12.13
CA LEU A 536 7.21 4.15 -13.03
C LEU A 536 7.61 5.39 -13.85
N ILE A 537 7.77 5.21 -15.13
CA ILE A 537 8.08 6.26 -16.07
C ILE A 537 6.75 6.88 -16.50
N SER A 538 6.48 8.09 -16.04
CA SER A 538 5.22 8.80 -16.27
C SER A 538 5.49 10.29 -16.47
N ASN A 539 4.87 10.89 -17.46
CA ASN A 539 4.86 12.35 -17.67
C ASN A 539 3.63 13.04 -17.07
N THR A 540 2.77 12.29 -16.38
CA THR A 540 1.55 12.79 -15.77
C THR A 540 1.72 13.00 -14.27
N SER A 541 0.91 13.88 -13.70
CA SER A 541 0.90 14.15 -12.25
C SER A 541 0.35 12.99 -11.40
N SER A 542 -0.25 12.01 -12.03
CA SER A 542 -0.84 10.82 -11.41
C SER A 542 -0.56 9.60 -12.29
N PRO A 543 -0.33 8.42 -11.71
CA PRO A 543 -0.18 7.20 -12.49
C PRO A 543 -1.36 7.01 -13.44
N THR A 544 -1.02 6.84 -14.70
CA THR A 544 -1.97 6.51 -15.75
C THR A 544 -1.61 5.16 -16.34
N PRO A 545 -2.55 4.52 -16.98
CA PRO A 545 -2.24 3.30 -17.67
C PRO A 545 -1.19 3.43 -18.82
N PHE A 546 -0.87 4.64 -19.27
CA PHE A 546 0.20 4.90 -20.25
C PHE A 546 1.62 4.77 -19.68
N ASP A 547 1.75 4.62 -18.39
CA ASP A 547 3.03 4.63 -17.72
C ASP A 547 3.76 3.29 -17.89
N ILE A 548 5.08 3.35 -18.00
CA ILE A 548 5.94 2.19 -18.26
C ILE A 548 6.76 1.88 -17.02
N TYR A 549 6.84 0.60 -16.66
CA TYR A 549 7.76 0.15 -15.63
C TYR A 549 9.17 -0.06 -16.20
N ALA A 550 10.14 0.63 -15.64
CA ALA A 550 11.55 0.50 -16.01
C ALA A 550 12.39 0.06 -14.81
N PRO A 551 13.27 -0.94 -14.98
CA PRO A 551 14.22 -1.34 -13.93
C PRO A 551 15.41 -0.38 -13.88
N SER A 552 16.04 -0.27 -12.71
CA SER A 552 17.38 0.31 -12.58
C SER A 552 18.39 -0.42 -13.46
N GLY A 553 19.39 0.31 -13.97
CA GLY A 553 20.37 -0.22 -14.92
C GLY A 553 21.55 0.70 -15.08
N GLN A 554 22.17 0.70 -16.28
CA GLN A 554 23.38 1.46 -16.58
C GLN A 554 23.22 2.97 -16.28
N PHE A 555 22.09 3.56 -16.68
CA PHE A 555 21.83 4.99 -16.65
C PHE A 555 20.73 5.41 -15.67
N ILE A 556 19.98 4.46 -15.11
CA ILE A 556 18.90 4.68 -14.15
C ILE A 556 19.32 4.06 -12.82
N GLU A 557 19.70 4.89 -11.86
CA GLU A 557 20.12 4.43 -10.54
C GLU A 557 18.93 4.08 -9.63
N PRO A 558 19.13 3.20 -8.64
CA PRO A 558 18.12 2.95 -7.61
C PRO A 558 17.77 4.22 -6.84
N GLN A 559 16.48 4.44 -6.57
CA GLN A 559 16.08 5.45 -5.62
C GLN A 559 16.41 4.98 -4.20
N LEU A 560 17.01 5.85 -3.40
CA LEU A 560 17.32 5.61 -2.00
C LEU A 560 16.56 6.60 -1.14
N GLY A 561 15.69 6.08 -0.28
CA GLY A 561 14.87 6.87 0.62
C GLY A 561 15.32 6.74 2.07
N ASP A 562 15.59 7.87 2.72
CA ASP A 562 15.84 7.99 4.16
C ASP A 562 14.67 8.72 4.82
N GLN A 563 14.04 8.12 5.83
CA GLN A 563 12.96 8.74 6.57
C GLN A 563 13.21 8.73 8.07
N PHE A 564 13.02 9.89 8.71
CA PHE A 564 13.00 10.08 10.15
C PHE A 564 11.59 10.45 10.59
N ALA A 565 11.15 9.95 11.74
CA ALA A 565 9.89 10.36 12.32
C ALA A 565 9.97 10.35 13.86
N VAL A 566 9.25 11.26 14.49
CA VAL A 566 9.06 11.34 15.95
C VAL A 566 7.59 11.59 16.22
N GLY A 567 7.02 10.94 17.23
CA GLY A 567 5.61 11.11 17.55
C GLY A 567 5.29 10.94 19.02
N TYR A 568 4.18 11.54 19.42
CA TYR A 568 3.57 11.42 20.74
C TYR A 568 2.22 10.73 20.60
N PHE A 569 2.00 9.70 21.41
CA PHE A 569 0.82 8.85 21.42
C PHE A 569 0.18 8.87 22.80
N LYS A 570 -1.11 9.12 22.87
CA LYS A 570 -1.87 9.19 24.12
C LYS A 570 -3.23 8.52 23.98
N GLY A 571 -3.46 7.52 24.83
CA GLY A 571 -4.77 6.91 25.01
C GLY A 571 -5.52 7.58 26.15
N PHE A 572 -6.80 7.84 25.93
CA PHE A 572 -7.78 8.25 26.94
C PHE A 572 -8.88 7.17 27.00
N GLU A 573 -9.79 7.27 27.92
CA GLU A 573 -10.85 6.26 28.05
C GLU A 573 -11.74 6.10 26.80
N LYS A 574 -12.02 7.22 26.11
CA LYS A 574 -12.93 7.26 24.94
C LYS A 574 -12.27 7.82 23.67
N PHE A 575 -11.03 8.30 23.78
CA PHE A 575 -10.32 8.93 22.71
C PHE A 575 -8.87 8.43 22.64
N SER A 576 -8.26 8.50 21.46
CA SER A 576 -6.80 8.48 21.30
C SER A 576 -6.33 9.68 20.52
N LEU A 577 -5.11 10.10 20.82
CA LEU A 577 -4.39 11.16 20.12
C LEU A 577 -3.06 10.64 19.64
N GLU A 578 -2.78 10.86 18.36
CA GLU A 578 -1.48 10.63 17.73
C GLU A 578 -1.02 11.96 17.11
N ALA A 579 0.20 12.38 17.40
CA ALA A 579 0.82 13.54 16.80
C ALA A 579 2.22 13.13 16.32
N GLU A 580 2.48 13.19 15.01
CA GLU A 580 3.73 12.75 14.42
C GLU A 580 4.35 13.87 13.56
N GLY A 581 5.68 14.00 13.63
CA GLY A 581 6.45 14.80 12.70
C GLY A 581 7.39 13.89 11.90
N TYR A 582 7.56 14.15 10.61
CA TYR A 582 8.45 13.38 9.75
C TYR A 582 9.29 14.26 8.82
N TYR A 583 10.44 13.72 8.43
CA TYR A 583 11.31 14.22 7.36
C TYR A 583 11.77 13.04 6.50
N LYS A 584 11.61 13.17 5.19
CA LYS A 584 11.99 12.18 4.18
C LYS A 584 12.86 12.83 3.11
N GLU A 585 13.94 12.16 2.75
CA GLU A 585 14.80 12.52 1.61
C GLU A 585 14.92 11.32 0.67
N VAL A 586 14.82 11.59 -0.64
CA VAL A 586 14.98 10.57 -1.68
C VAL A 586 16.05 11.04 -2.65
N LYS A 587 17.05 10.20 -2.86
CA LYS A 587 18.10 10.38 -3.88
C LYS A 587 17.75 9.62 -5.15
N ASN A 588 18.31 10.05 -6.27
CA ASN A 588 18.15 9.44 -7.60
C ASN A 588 16.67 9.39 -8.04
N ARG A 589 15.88 10.40 -7.67
CA ARG A 589 14.52 10.56 -8.20
C ARG A 589 14.61 10.93 -9.67
N ILE A 590 13.91 10.17 -10.52
CA ILE A 590 13.84 10.44 -11.95
C ILE A 590 12.94 11.66 -12.21
N ASP A 591 13.41 12.54 -13.07
CA ASP A 591 12.63 13.63 -13.66
C ASP A 591 12.89 13.66 -15.18
N TYR A 592 12.02 14.32 -15.94
CA TYR A 592 12.06 14.32 -17.40
C TYR A 592 12.60 15.63 -17.93
N VAL A 593 13.38 15.54 -19.01
CA VAL A 593 13.68 16.71 -19.84
C VAL A 593 12.38 17.25 -20.45
N ASP A 594 12.37 18.49 -20.86
CA ASP A 594 11.25 19.05 -21.60
C ASP A 594 11.11 18.32 -22.93
N ASP A 595 9.89 18.15 -23.43
CA ASP A 595 9.54 17.40 -24.65
C ASP A 595 9.97 15.91 -24.64
N ALA A 596 10.03 15.29 -23.44
CA ALA A 596 10.37 13.88 -23.30
C ALA A 596 9.35 12.98 -24.00
N ASP A 597 9.81 12.20 -24.97
CA ASP A 597 9.04 11.16 -25.64
C ASP A 597 9.13 9.87 -24.84
N LEU A 598 8.01 9.44 -24.25
CA LEU A 598 7.96 8.27 -23.35
C LEU A 598 7.30 7.04 -23.99
N ILE A 599 6.41 7.23 -24.98
CA ILE A 599 5.65 6.14 -25.60
C ILE A 599 6.52 5.39 -26.60
N ALA A 600 6.64 4.07 -26.44
CA ALA A 600 7.46 3.20 -27.31
C ALA A 600 8.92 3.67 -27.48
N ASN A 601 9.47 4.32 -26.45
CA ASN A 601 10.86 4.77 -26.43
C ASN A 601 11.78 3.61 -26.02
N GLU A 602 12.70 3.21 -26.89
CA GLU A 602 13.69 2.15 -26.63
C GLU A 602 14.80 2.61 -25.69
N ALA A 603 15.13 3.89 -25.69
CA ALA A 603 16.24 4.50 -24.98
C ALA A 603 15.75 5.57 -23.99
N ILE A 604 14.95 5.13 -23.02
CA ILE A 604 14.35 6.01 -22.00
C ILE A 604 15.41 6.83 -21.23
N GLU A 605 16.64 6.32 -21.14
CA GLU A 605 17.77 7.00 -20.53
C GLU A 605 18.13 8.34 -21.21
N GLN A 606 17.71 8.54 -22.47
CA GLN A 606 17.98 9.76 -23.24
C GLN A 606 17.03 10.93 -22.90
N VAL A 607 16.03 10.69 -22.07
CA VAL A 607 14.99 11.68 -21.74
C VAL A 607 14.76 11.85 -20.24
N VAL A 608 15.56 11.18 -19.39
CA VAL A 608 15.42 11.24 -17.93
C VAL A 608 16.68 11.76 -17.25
N LEU A 609 16.51 12.55 -16.20
CA LEU A 609 17.56 13.07 -15.34
C LEU A 609 17.36 12.56 -13.91
N ASN A 610 18.47 12.37 -13.19
CA ASN A 610 18.45 12.00 -11.77
C ASN A 610 18.38 13.25 -10.88
N GLY A 611 17.39 13.31 -10.04
CA GLY A 611 17.16 14.39 -9.10
C GLY A 611 17.06 13.91 -7.65
N GLN A 612 16.49 14.75 -6.82
CA GLN A 612 16.28 14.54 -5.39
C GLN A 612 14.87 14.99 -5.02
N THR A 613 14.28 14.33 -4.03
CA THR A 613 13.01 14.75 -3.43
C THR A 613 13.18 14.90 -1.93
N ARG A 614 12.52 15.88 -1.33
CA ARG A 614 12.36 16.00 0.12
C ARG A 614 10.90 16.19 0.47
N ALA A 615 10.48 15.58 1.57
CA ALA A 615 9.13 15.74 2.09
C ALA A 615 9.16 15.81 3.61
N TYR A 616 8.39 16.72 4.20
CA TYR A 616 8.30 16.89 5.64
C TYR A 616 6.91 17.35 6.03
N GLY A 617 6.50 17.02 7.25
CA GLY A 617 5.18 17.41 7.71
C GLY A 617 4.88 17.01 9.15
N LEU A 618 3.73 17.52 9.60
CA LEU A 618 3.11 17.21 10.88
C LEU A 618 1.77 16.53 10.63
N GLU A 619 1.54 15.43 11.29
CA GLU A 619 0.34 14.61 11.22
C GLU A 619 -0.35 14.57 12.58
N PHE A 620 -1.66 14.78 12.60
CA PHE A 620 -2.49 14.68 13.79
C PHE A 620 -3.66 13.75 13.54
N LEU A 621 -3.90 12.84 14.47
CA LEU A 621 -5.03 11.93 14.42
C LEU A 621 -5.69 11.83 15.80
N VAL A 622 -6.96 12.19 15.84
CA VAL A 622 -7.80 12.03 17.02
C VAL A 622 -8.90 11.03 16.69
N ARG A 623 -8.94 9.92 17.42
CA ARG A 623 -9.96 8.89 17.24
C ARG A 623 -10.89 8.86 18.45
N LYS A 624 -12.17 8.71 18.19
CA LYS A 624 -13.20 8.43 19.21
C LYS A 624 -13.73 7.02 18.97
N THR A 625 -13.54 6.14 19.98
CA THR A 625 -13.70 4.69 19.80
C THR A 625 -14.90 4.12 20.56
N LYS A 626 -15.50 4.85 21.49
CA LYS A 626 -16.60 4.37 22.32
C LYS A 626 -17.84 5.25 22.19
N GLY A 627 -19.03 4.62 22.38
CA GLY A 627 -20.35 5.24 22.37
C GLY A 627 -20.97 5.26 20.95
N ASN A 628 -22.20 5.77 20.87
CA ASN A 628 -22.99 5.75 19.62
C ASN A 628 -22.38 6.58 18.49
N LEU A 629 -21.64 7.65 18.81
CA LEU A 629 -20.85 8.43 17.85
C LEU A 629 -19.40 7.99 17.92
N GLN A 630 -18.87 7.52 16.82
CA GLN A 630 -17.47 7.07 16.65
C GLN A 630 -16.89 7.65 15.38
N GLY A 631 -15.55 7.64 15.26
CA GLY A 631 -14.88 8.16 14.09
C GLY A 631 -13.53 8.77 14.41
N TRP A 632 -13.01 9.54 13.47
CA TRP A 632 -11.72 10.22 13.65
C TRP A 632 -11.64 11.53 12.87
N ILE A 633 -10.75 12.36 13.33
CA ILE A 633 -10.29 13.57 12.63
C ILE A 633 -8.81 13.36 12.33
N ALA A 634 -8.45 13.53 11.08
CA ALA A 634 -7.07 13.52 10.63
C ALA A 634 -6.69 14.86 10.00
N TYR A 635 -5.50 15.35 10.31
CA TYR A 635 -4.97 16.56 9.72
C TYR A 635 -3.49 16.39 9.43
N THR A 636 -3.08 16.82 8.25
CA THR A 636 -1.69 16.85 7.82
C THR A 636 -1.33 18.25 7.31
N LEU A 637 -0.25 18.78 7.85
CA LEU A 637 0.45 19.92 7.30
C LEU A 637 1.76 19.43 6.70
N SER A 638 1.92 19.53 5.38
CA SER A 638 3.08 18.95 4.72
C SER A 638 3.59 19.76 3.54
N LYS A 639 4.82 19.47 3.16
CA LYS A 639 5.48 19.98 1.97
C LYS A 639 6.23 18.84 1.29
N SER A 640 6.08 18.73 -0.04
CA SER A 640 6.85 17.81 -0.88
C SER A 640 7.44 18.56 -2.05
N GLU A 641 8.76 18.50 -2.18
CA GLU A 641 9.52 19.24 -3.19
C GLU A 641 10.52 18.31 -3.87
N GLN A 642 10.82 18.60 -5.13
CA GLN A 642 11.87 17.94 -5.86
C GLN A 642 12.84 18.95 -6.48
N ARG A 643 14.04 18.47 -6.79
CA ARG A 643 15.08 19.25 -7.43
C ARG A 643 15.86 18.34 -8.39
N THR A 644 16.04 18.80 -9.61
CA THR A 644 16.84 18.13 -10.63
C THR A 644 17.88 19.12 -11.15
N PRO A 645 19.06 19.20 -10.48
CA PRO A 645 20.13 20.11 -10.90
C PRO A 645 20.77 19.61 -12.19
N GLY A 646 21.43 20.49 -12.92
CA GLY A 646 22.29 20.10 -14.02
C GLY A 646 23.42 19.18 -13.54
N ARG A 647 23.87 18.28 -14.40
CA ARG A 647 24.97 17.33 -14.11
C ARG A 647 26.34 18.01 -14.06
N THR A 648 26.43 19.18 -14.69
CA THR A 648 27.63 20.03 -14.72
C THR A 648 27.26 21.46 -14.33
N ALA A 649 28.24 22.31 -14.12
CA ALA A 649 28.03 23.73 -13.80
C ALA A 649 27.43 24.55 -14.96
N ILE A 650 27.44 24.03 -16.20
CA ILE A 650 26.94 24.69 -17.41
C ILE A 650 25.46 24.35 -17.66
N GLU A 651 25.01 23.20 -17.19
CA GLU A 651 23.64 22.73 -17.38
C GLU A 651 22.69 23.42 -16.39
N SER A 652 21.59 23.96 -16.90
CA SER A 652 20.56 24.62 -16.08
C SER A 652 19.82 23.64 -15.14
N GLY A 653 19.65 22.37 -15.56
CA GLY A 653 18.74 21.44 -14.88
C GLY A 653 17.26 21.81 -15.10
N ILE A 654 16.38 21.15 -14.37
CA ILE A 654 14.95 21.47 -14.40
C ILE A 654 14.68 22.63 -13.42
N ASN A 655 13.89 23.63 -13.87
CA ASN A 655 13.63 24.86 -13.12
C ASN A 655 14.93 25.54 -12.59
N ASN A 656 15.95 25.56 -13.43
CA ASN A 656 17.28 26.10 -13.09
C ASN A 656 17.91 25.41 -11.86
N GLY A 657 17.66 24.11 -11.69
CA GLY A 657 18.18 23.32 -10.59
C GLY A 657 17.67 23.73 -9.20
N ARG A 658 16.61 24.51 -9.11
CA ARG A 658 16.00 24.96 -7.85
C ARG A 658 14.99 23.93 -7.34
N TRP A 659 14.65 24.01 -6.04
CA TRP A 659 13.56 23.22 -5.48
C TRP A 659 12.20 23.73 -5.99
N TYR A 660 11.32 22.81 -6.41
CA TYR A 660 9.95 23.07 -6.83
C TYR A 660 9.01 21.99 -6.31
N ASN A 661 7.71 22.28 -6.25
CA ASN A 661 6.73 21.34 -5.71
C ASN A 661 6.68 20.04 -6.55
N THR A 662 6.58 18.90 -5.90
CA THR A 662 6.17 17.67 -6.59
C THR A 662 4.72 17.81 -7.08
N ALA A 663 4.36 17.08 -8.15
CA ALA A 663 3.00 17.14 -8.71
C ALA A 663 1.89 16.67 -7.73
N TRP A 664 2.27 15.95 -6.69
CA TRP A 664 1.36 15.43 -5.64
C TRP A 664 1.48 16.17 -4.29
N ASP A 665 2.18 17.30 -4.22
CA ASP A 665 2.27 18.10 -3.00
C ASP A 665 0.89 18.60 -2.55
N ARG A 666 0.60 18.46 -1.26
CA ARG A 666 -0.59 18.96 -0.58
C ARG A 666 -0.17 19.63 0.71
N THR A 667 -0.35 20.94 0.79
CA THR A 667 0.06 21.69 2.00
C THR A 667 -0.85 21.37 3.19
N HIS A 668 -2.16 21.37 2.98
CA HIS A 668 -3.15 21.03 3.99
C HIS A 668 -3.98 19.86 3.49
N ASP A 669 -4.12 18.85 4.33
CA ASP A 669 -5.01 17.72 4.13
C ASP A 669 -5.77 17.48 5.44
N PHE A 670 -7.08 17.60 5.36
CA PHE A 670 -7.99 17.42 6.50
C PHE A 670 -9.07 16.40 6.13
N SER A 671 -9.28 15.44 7.00
CA SER A 671 -10.39 14.50 6.89
C SER A 671 -11.13 14.33 8.22
N LEU A 672 -12.45 14.20 8.12
CA LEU A 672 -13.35 13.87 9.22
C LEU A 672 -14.19 12.68 8.80
N THR A 673 -14.11 11.60 9.58
CA THR A 673 -14.98 10.42 9.44
C THR A 673 -15.82 10.31 10.69
N ALA A 674 -17.13 10.24 10.53
CA ALA A 674 -18.08 10.08 11.62
C ALA A 674 -19.08 8.97 11.31
N GLN A 675 -19.38 8.16 12.31
CA GLN A 675 -20.39 7.12 12.27
C GLN A 675 -21.27 7.24 13.50
N TYR A 676 -22.56 7.18 13.32
CA TYR A 676 -23.55 7.35 14.38
C TYR A 676 -24.57 6.20 14.37
N LYS A 677 -24.59 5.42 15.45
CA LYS A 677 -25.63 4.41 15.68
C LYS A 677 -26.89 5.13 16.17
N LEU A 678 -27.81 5.41 15.25
CA LEU A 678 -29.09 6.04 15.59
C LEU A 678 -30.01 5.06 16.31
N SER A 679 -30.01 3.80 15.91
CA SER A 679 -30.76 2.70 16.51
C SER A 679 -30.19 1.34 16.06
N GLU A 680 -30.73 0.23 16.53
CA GLU A 680 -30.38 -1.10 16.05
C GLU A 680 -30.69 -1.32 14.54
N LYS A 681 -31.58 -0.49 14.00
CA LYS A 681 -31.98 -0.54 12.60
C LYS A 681 -31.16 0.38 11.73
N TRP A 682 -30.72 1.52 12.24
CA TRP A 682 -30.16 2.61 11.44
C TRP A 682 -28.78 3.02 11.91
N PHE A 683 -27.86 3.03 10.97
CA PHE A 683 -26.52 3.60 11.14
C PHE A 683 -26.34 4.73 10.11
N LEU A 684 -25.79 5.84 10.57
CA LEU A 684 -25.48 6.99 9.73
C LEU A 684 -23.96 7.14 9.62
N GLY A 685 -23.47 7.50 8.45
CA GLY A 685 -22.07 7.76 8.20
C GLY A 685 -21.86 9.09 7.49
N ALA A 686 -20.76 9.76 7.78
CA ALA A 686 -20.32 10.98 7.07
C ALA A 686 -18.80 11.00 6.94
N ASN A 687 -18.32 11.40 5.76
CA ASN A 687 -16.91 11.70 5.50
C ASN A 687 -16.80 13.09 4.90
N PHE A 688 -15.93 13.91 5.44
CA PHE A 688 -15.55 15.18 4.86
C PHE A 688 -14.06 15.19 4.57
N ILE A 689 -13.67 15.58 3.37
CA ILE A 689 -12.28 15.72 2.93
C ILE A 689 -12.06 17.14 2.44
N PHE A 690 -10.93 17.72 2.84
CA PHE A 690 -10.42 18.98 2.30
C PHE A 690 -8.92 18.84 2.03
N GLN A 691 -8.48 19.16 0.83
CA GLN A 691 -7.09 19.14 0.42
C GLN A 691 -6.74 20.42 -0.35
N THR A 692 -5.60 21.03 -0.06
CA THR A 692 -5.03 22.09 -0.89
C THR A 692 -4.89 21.59 -2.33
N GLY A 693 -5.16 22.43 -3.32
CA GLY A 693 -5.00 22.12 -4.73
C GLY A 693 -3.59 21.60 -5.03
N ARG A 694 -3.50 20.59 -5.87
CA ARG A 694 -2.18 20.05 -6.28
C ARG A 694 -1.47 21.02 -7.22
N PRO A 695 -0.14 21.00 -7.24
CA PRO A 695 0.67 21.78 -8.16
C PRO A 695 0.34 21.48 -9.63
N ALA A 696 0.42 22.49 -10.44
CA ALA A 696 0.19 22.46 -11.89
C ALA A 696 1.12 23.46 -12.59
N THR A 697 1.32 23.28 -13.88
CA THR A 697 2.09 24.18 -14.74
C THR A 697 1.11 24.82 -15.72
N PHE A 698 0.98 26.14 -15.69
CA PHE A 698 0.06 26.88 -16.54
C PHE A 698 0.79 27.69 -17.61
N PRO A 699 0.19 27.87 -18.81
CA PRO A 699 0.73 28.79 -19.79
C PRO A 699 0.57 30.23 -19.26
N GLN A 700 1.63 31.03 -19.40
CA GLN A 700 1.67 32.45 -19.04
C GLN A 700 1.40 33.36 -20.23
N GLY A 701 1.59 32.82 -21.45
CA GLY A 701 1.40 33.54 -22.69
C GLY A 701 1.48 32.61 -23.87
N GLN A 702 1.36 33.19 -25.06
CA GLN A 702 1.54 32.47 -26.32
C GLN A 702 2.12 33.38 -27.37
N TYR A 703 2.77 32.82 -28.36
CA TYR A 703 3.19 33.53 -29.58
C TYR A 703 2.86 32.68 -30.79
N GLU A 704 2.73 33.34 -31.93
CA GLU A 704 2.52 32.66 -33.21
C GLU A 704 3.86 32.46 -33.92
N TYR A 705 4.12 31.26 -34.39
CA TYR A 705 5.27 30.91 -35.19
C TYR A 705 4.86 30.03 -36.35
N GLN A 706 5.09 30.49 -37.56
CA GLN A 706 4.75 29.81 -38.83
C GLN A 706 3.25 29.38 -38.91
N GLY A 707 2.34 30.21 -38.39
CA GLY A 707 0.91 29.93 -38.40
C GLY A 707 0.45 28.96 -37.29
N GLN A 708 1.34 28.59 -36.36
CA GLN A 708 1.00 27.78 -35.21
C GLN A 708 1.13 28.59 -33.92
N VAL A 709 0.18 28.42 -33.04
CA VAL A 709 0.20 29.02 -31.70
C VAL A 709 1.08 28.18 -30.78
N VAL A 710 2.12 28.79 -30.23
CA VAL A 710 3.06 28.15 -29.31
C VAL A 710 2.84 28.72 -27.91
N PRO A 711 2.41 27.89 -26.94
CA PRO A 711 2.22 28.35 -25.56
C PRO A 711 3.58 28.52 -24.86
N VAL A 712 3.68 29.54 -24.01
CA VAL A 712 4.82 29.77 -23.13
C VAL A 712 4.40 29.42 -21.71
N TYR A 713 5.02 28.40 -21.11
CA TYR A 713 4.68 27.91 -19.80
C TYR A 713 5.50 28.60 -18.69
N GLU A 714 4.90 28.70 -17.51
CA GLU A 714 5.61 29.04 -16.28
C GLU A 714 6.60 27.92 -15.85
N ALA A 715 7.35 28.16 -14.79
CA ALA A 715 8.20 27.14 -14.19
C ALA A 715 7.36 25.91 -13.77
N ARG A 716 7.94 24.71 -13.88
CA ARG A 716 7.23 23.44 -13.59
C ARG A 716 6.63 23.45 -12.18
N ASN A 717 5.33 23.14 -12.07
CA ASN A 717 4.57 23.05 -10.83
C ASN A 717 4.56 24.36 -9.97
N ALA A 718 4.63 25.51 -10.64
CA ALA A 718 4.64 26.81 -9.95
C ALA A 718 3.26 27.24 -9.47
N SER A 719 2.22 26.92 -10.23
CA SER A 719 0.83 27.19 -9.89
C SER A 719 0.13 26.02 -9.18
N ARG A 720 -1.11 26.19 -8.76
CA ARG A 720 -1.93 25.15 -8.14
C ARG A 720 -3.34 25.13 -8.74
N LEU A 721 -3.92 23.93 -8.81
CA LEU A 721 -5.35 23.75 -9.02
C LEU A 721 -6.13 24.29 -7.82
N GLU A 722 -7.44 24.45 -7.98
CA GLU A 722 -8.33 24.78 -6.86
C GLU A 722 -8.29 23.72 -5.76
N SER A 723 -8.61 24.13 -4.52
CA SER A 723 -8.71 23.20 -3.40
C SER A 723 -9.79 22.16 -3.64
N PHE A 724 -9.46 20.91 -3.35
CA PHE A 724 -10.32 19.75 -3.47
C PHE A 724 -11.07 19.52 -2.16
N HIS A 725 -12.40 19.45 -2.20
CA HIS A 725 -13.17 19.03 -1.03
C HIS A 725 -14.54 18.47 -1.42
N HIS A 726 -15.06 17.58 -0.61
CA HIS A 726 -16.42 17.05 -0.70
C HIS A 726 -16.90 16.51 0.66
N LEU A 727 -18.19 16.37 0.80
CA LEU A 727 -18.86 15.69 1.91
C LEU A 727 -19.64 14.51 1.35
N ASP A 728 -19.41 13.33 1.92
CA ASP A 728 -20.16 12.12 1.63
C ASP A 728 -20.98 11.72 2.83
N ILE A 729 -22.20 11.26 2.60
CA ILE A 729 -23.08 10.74 3.66
C ILE A 729 -23.60 9.37 3.28
N SER A 730 -23.91 8.57 4.29
CA SER A 730 -24.58 7.29 4.12
C SER A 730 -25.56 6.98 5.24
N ALA A 731 -26.57 6.17 4.92
CA ALA A 731 -27.51 5.62 5.88
C ALA A 731 -27.68 4.12 5.59
N THR A 732 -27.34 3.28 6.57
CA THR A 732 -27.49 1.83 6.48
C THR A 732 -28.73 1.40 7.25
N TRP A 733 -29.63 0.68 6.58
CA TRP A 733 -30.84 0.12 7.16
C TRP A 733 -30.73 -1.38 7.29
N ASN A 734 -30.60 -1.87 8.54
CA ASN A 734 -30.59 -3.30 8.86
C ASN A 734 -32.02 -3.85 8.83
N LEU A 735 -32.31 -4.74 7.89
CA LEU A 735 -33.66 -5.29 7.68
C LEU A 735 -33.99 -6.34 8.74
N ASN A 736 -33.04 -7.21 9.11
CA ASN A 736 -33.22 -8.37 9.99
C ASN A 736 -32.62 -8.20 11.39
N HIS A 737 -32.56 -7.00 11.94
CA HIS A 737 -31.91 -6.67 13.22
C HIS A 737 -32.42 -7.45 14.43
N LYS A 738 -33.64 -8.02 14.43
CA LYS A 738 -34.24 -8.83 15.51
C LYS A 738 -34.18 -10.34 15.25
N SER A 739 -33.72 -10.77 14.09
CA SER A 739 -33.76 -12.18 13.72
C SER A 739 -32.46 -12.88 14.11
N LYS A 740 -32.52 -13.96 14.87
CA LYS A 740 -31.42 -14.91 15.08
C LYS A 740 -31.26 -15.85 13.88
N LYS A 741 -31.77 -15.47 12.71
CA LYS A 741 -31.66 -16.25 11.48
C LYS A 741 -30.23 -16.19 10.96
N ARG A 742 -29.81 -17.26 10.28
CA ARG A 742 -28.54 -17.35 9.57
C ARG A 742 -28.40 -16.30 8.45
N TRP A 743 -29.51 -15.78 7.93
CA TRP A 743 -29.58 -14.74 6.92
C TRP A 743 -29.62 -13.35 7.57
N SER A 744 -28.68 -12.47 7.19
CA SER A 744 -28.70 -11.05 7.53
C SER A 744 -28.59 -10.22 6.27
N ASP A 745 -29.36 -9.13 6.22
CA ASP A 745 -29.42 -8.22 5.09
C ASP A 745 -29.56 -6.77 5.52
N GLU A 746 -29.05 -5.89 4.67
CA GLU A 746 -29.08 -4.44 4.86
C GLU A 746 -29.20 -3.71 3.54
N ILE A 747 -29.78 -2.52 3.56
CA ILE A 747 -29.77 -1.56 2.45
C ILE A 747 -28.93 -0.35 2.86
N VAL A 748 -27.98 0.00 2.02
CA VAL A 748 -27.12 1.16 2.19
C VAL A 748 -27.53 2.22 1.18
N PHE A 749 -27.94 3.37 1.65
CA PHE A 749 -28.13 4.58 0.87
C PHE A 749 -26.91 5.46 1.03
N SER A 750 -26.34 5.96 -0.04
CA SER A 750 -25.19 6.86 0.04
C SER A 750 -25.26 7.98 -0.99
N ILE A 751 -24.67 9.10 -0.65
CA ILE A 751 -24.52 10.23 -1.56
C ILE A 751 -23.06 10.67 -1.47
N TYR A 752 -22.35 10.55 -2.58
CA TYR A 752 -21.04 11.15 -2.76
C TYR A 752 -21.21 12.63 -3.12
N ASN A 753 -20.38 13.49 -2.52
CA ASN A 753 -20.30 14.93 -2.83
C ASN A 753 -21.67 15.64 -2.73
N VAL A 754 -22.25 15.63 -1.53
CA VAL A 754 -23.64 16.09 -1.23
C VAL A 754 -23.93 17.49 -1.76
N TYR A 755 -22.96 18.40 -1.74
CA TYR A 755 -23.13 19.79 -2.20
C TYR A 755 -22.67 20.02 -3.66
N ASN A 756 -22.46 18.93 -4.44
CA ASN A 756 -22.22 18.96 -5.88
C ASN A 756 -21.04 19.87 -6.31
N ARG A 757 -19.96 19.90 -5.52
CA ARG A 757 -18.77 20.66 -5.91
C ARG A 757 -18.12 20.03 -7.14
N LYS A 758 -17.80 20.85 -8.12
CA LYS A 758 -17.04 20.45 -9.31
C LYS A 758 -15.55 20.56 -9.02
N ASN A 759 -14.96 19.51 -8.42
CA ASN A 759 -13.53 19.44 -8.17
C ASN A 759 -12.75 19.31 -9.49
N ALA A 760 -11.61 20.01 -9.60
CA ALA A 760 -10.78 19.96 -10.78
C ALA A 760 -9.98 18.63 -10.83
N ALA A 761 -10.25 17.80 -11.81
CA ALA A 761 -9.39 16.66 -12.17
C ALA A 761 -8.19 17.16 -13.01
N SER A 762 -8.46 18.04 -13.98
CA SER A 762 -7.44 18.76 -14.76
C SER A 762 -7.95 20.12 -15.19
N VAL A 763 -7.03 20.98 -15.63
CA VAL A 763 -7.32 22.24 -16.28
C VAL A 763 -6.59 22.26 -17.61
N SER A 764 -7.30 22.48 -18.70
CA SER A 764 -6.76 22.69 -20.04
C SER A 764 -6.98 24.15 -20.46
N PHE A 765 -6.18 24.61 -21.40
CA PHE A 765 -6.27 25.95 -21.94
C PHE A 765 -6.55 25.84 -23.43
N ARG A 766 -7.51 26.63 -23.91
CA ARG A 766 -7.89 26.65 -25.31
C ARG A 766 -8.38 28.05 -25.69
N GLU A 767 -8.35 28.34 -26.98
CA GLU A 767 -9.05 29.50 -27.53
C GLU A 767 -10.53 29.16 -27.67
N ASN A 768 -11.37 30.04 -27.19
CA ASN A 768 -12.80 29.98 -27.43
C ASN A 768 -13.09 30.47 -28.86
N THR A 769 -13.53 29.58 -29.74
CA THR A 769 -13.79 29.87 -31.15
C THR A 769 -14.86 30.93 -31.40
N ASP A 770 -15.78 31.13 -30.44
CA ASP A 770 -16.88 32.11 -30.58
C ASP A 770 -16.45 33.52 -30.18
N THR A 771 -15.50 33.64 -29.25
CA THR A 771 -15.08 34.93 -28.69
C THR A 771 -13.67 35.33 -29.07
N GLY A 772 -12.85 34.42 -29.57
CA GLY A 772 -11.40 34.60 -29.79
C GLY A 772 -10.56 34.79 -28.54
N ASN A 773 -11.14 34.57 -27.36
CA ASN A 773 -10.44 34.72 -26.08
C ASN A 773 -9.85 33.38 -25.60
N ASN A 774 -8.71 33.45 -24.97
CA ASN A 774 -8.15 32.29 -24.27
C ASN A 774 -8.95 32.00 -22.99
N GLU A 775 -9.36 30.76 -22.81
CA GLU A 775 -10.09 30.30 -21.64
C GLU A 775 -9.40 29.10 -20.98
N ALA A 776 -9.50 29.04 -19.65
CA ALA A 776 -9.12 27.90 -18.86
C ALA A 776 -10.35 27.00 -18.66
N VAL A 777 -10.30 25.77 -19.16
CA VAL A 777 -11.39 24.80 -19.07
C VAL A 777 -11.09 23.78 -18.00
N ARG A 778 -11.90 23.76 -16.95
CA ARG A 778 -11.81 22.79 -15.88
C ARG A 778 -12.55 21.50 -16.24
N LEU A 779 -11.84 20.39 -16.28
CA LEU A 779 -12.45 19.07 -16.29
C LEU A 779 -12.78 18.65 -14.85
N SER A 780 -14.05 18.35 -14.61
CA SER A 780 -14.52 17.76 -13.35
C SER A 780 -15.22 16.46 -13.67
N ILE A 781 -14.81 15.38 -13.00
CA ILE A 781 -15.32 14.03 -13.30
C ILE A 781 -16.59 13.78 -12.50
N PHE A 782 -16.59 14.12 -11.21
CA PHE A 782 -17.70 13.85 -10.33
C PHE A 782 -18.45 15.12 -9.89
N GLY A 783 -19.76 15.01 -9.89
CA GLY A 783 -20.67 15.87 -9.15
C GLY A 783 -21.28 15.09 -7.98
N ILE A 784 -22.56 15.35 -7.70
CA ILE A 784 -23.35 14.56 -6.75
C ILE A 784 -23.65 13.18 -7.35
N ILE A 785 -23.38 12.11 -6.60
CA ILE A 785 -23.66 10.73 -7.03
C ILE A 785 -24.43 10.02 -5.93
N PRO A 786 -25.74 9.82 -6.07
CA PRO A 786 -26.50 8.95 -5.19
C PRO A 786 -26.25 7.47 -5.55
N ALA A 787 -26.22 6.63 -4.55
CA ALA A 787 -26.11 5.19 -4.74
C ALA A 787 -26.97 4.44 -3.71
N ILE A 788 -27.45 3.27 -4.11
CA ILE A 788 -28.16 2.32 -3.26
C ILE A 788 -27.56 0.94 -3.46
N THR A 789 -27.35 0.22 -2.37
CA THR A 789 -26.81 -1.14 -2.41
C THR A 789 -27.55 -2.02 -1.44
N TYR A 790 -27.98 -3.19 -1.89
CA TYR A 790 -28.50 -4.26 -1.05
C TYR A 790 -27.37 -5.23 -0.75
N ASN A 791 -27.02 -5.40 0.52
CA ASN A 791 -26.02 -6.34 1.01
C ASN A 791 -26.71 -7.51 1.73
N PHE A 792 -26.16 -8.70 1.58
CA PHE A 792 -26.65 -9.89 2.26
C PHE A 792 -25.49 -10.78 2.74
N LYS A 793 -25.73 -11.54 3.82
CA LYS A 793 -24.82 -12.57 4.34
C LYS A 793 -25.66 -13.76 4.80
N PHE A 794 -25.25 -14.97 4.39
CA PHE A 794 -25.87 -16.24 4.72
C PHE A 794 -24.89 -17.17 5.42
#